data_ea473b830637263db868872c596ba9e2
#
_entry.id   ea473b830637263db868872c596ba9e2
#
_cell.length_a   1.000
_cell.length_b   1.000
_cell.length_c   1.000
_cell.angle_alpha   90.00
_cell.angle_beta   90.00
_cell.angle_gamma   90.00
#
_symmetry.space_group_name_H-M   'P 1'
#
loop_
_entity.id
_entity.type
_entity.pdbx_description
1 polymer ?
#
loop_
_entity_poly.entity_id
_entity_poly.type
_entity_poly.pdbx_seq_one_letter_code
_entity_poly.pdbx_strand_id
1 'polypeptide(L)'
;VSIEFGSTRPLFPFSAVVGHEDLRLALLLTAVSPGIGGVLVRGEKGTAKSTVVRALAALLPDRVTVADCRFGCDPVDPDPGCPDGPHPAGARALPRPSRLIELPVGATEDRLIGSLDLERALSEGVRAYQPGLLAAAHRGVLYVDEVNLLHDHLVDLLLDAAAMGRAHVERDGVSLSHAASFLLVGTMNPEEGELRPQLLDRFGLTVEVAGDRDVSRRAEVIRRRLEFEADPAGFAAGWRAVEDELAVRITDARRRLASVTLPDTELRRIAAVCAAFEVDGMRADLVTARTAIAHAAWRGGTEVTEQDVRIAARFALPHRCRRDPFDEPGIDEQALDEALDRAAEQSPRPNDQGSDDGGPGPDGPSDPPPDGPGGGARADQPANGPAIPSGDGPSRQLPAPSAPFRARLLSVPGVGEGAPGRRSRARTEQGRMVRAASDNPHRAADLHLPATVAAAAPHQRGRGRTGPGLLLRRDDLRHAVREGREGNLVLFVVDASGSMAARRRMAAVSGAVLSLLRDAYQRRDKVGLISFRAGGAELLLPPTSSVPVARARLDRLRTGGRTPLADGLLTARRVLGAERLRDPKRRPLLVVLTDGRATVPLRPGGDPVRDALRAAGLLAAEGVACVVVDCESGPVRLGLAANLAIAAGTRAVTVEQLSAQRVAGVVRAARAA
;
A
#
# COMPACT_ATOMS: atom_id res chain seq x y z
N VAL A 1 -14.53 26.83 -0.57
CA VAL A 1 -15.66 26.75 -1.50
C VAL A 1 -16.23 25.36 -1.33
N SER A 2 -17.27 25.24 -0.49
CA SER A 2 -18.09 24.02 -0.40
C SER A 2 -18.79 23.91 -1.75
N ILE A 3 -18.42 22.93 -2.54
CA ILE A 3 -19.22 22.56 -3.70
C ILE A 3 -20.44 21.86 -3.12
N GLU A 4 -21.48 22.63 -2.80
CA GLU A 4 -22.82 22.09 -2.70
C GLU A 4 -23.17 21.58 -4.09
N PHE A 5 -23.04 20.28 -4.31
CA PHE A 5 -23.68 19.64 -5.45
C PHE A 5 -25.19 19.60 -5.19
N GLY A 6 -25.81 20.74 -5.30
CA GLY A 6 -27.21 20.87 -5.68
C GLY A 6 -27.29 20.53 -7.17
N SER A 7 -26.87 19.33 -7.54
CA SER A 7 -27.01 18.86 -8.92
C SER A 7 -28.46 18.52 -9.15
N THR A 8 -29.13 19.38 -9.91
CA THR A 8 -30.45 19.11 -10.50
C THR A 8 -30.42 17.91 -11.48
N ARG A 9 -29.24 17.35 -11.76
CA ARG A 9 -29.08 16.22 -12.68
C ARG A 9 -29.16 14.90 -11.89
N PRO A 10 -30.06 13.98 -12.26
CA PRO A 10 -30.18 12.67 -11.61
C PRO A 10 -28.85 11.91 -11.63
N LEU A 11 -28.54 11.21 -10.55
CA LEU A 11 -27.41 10.31 -10.48
C LEU A 11 -27.78 8.95 -11.09
N PHE A 12 -26.76 8.20 -11.54
CA PHE A 12 -26.96 6.84 -12.02
C PHE A 12 -27.42 5.94 -10.85
N PRO A 13 -28.53 5.20 -10.96
CA PRO A 13 -29.07 4.41 -9.86
C PRO A 13 -28.10 3.29 -9.43
N PHE A 14 -28.00 3.01 -8.13
CA PHE A 14 -27.13 1.96 -7.59
C PHE A 14 -27.56 0.57 -8.04
N SER A 15 -28.86 0.31 -8.09
CA SER A 15 -29.44 -0.95 -8.57
C SER A 15 -29.28 -1.16 -10.07
N ALA A 16 -29.09 -0.07 -10.86
CA ALA A 16 -28.81 -0.16 -12.29
C ALA A 16 -27.36 -0.53 -12.62
N VAL A 17 -26.46 -0.56 -11.64
CA VAL A 17 -25.06 -0.97 -11.86
C VAL A 17 -24.99 -2.44 -12.22
N VAL A 18 -24.35 -2.75 -13.35
CA VAL A 18 -24.14 -4.12 -13.84
C VAL A 18 -22.81 -4.64 -13.32
N GLY A 19 -22.79 -5.86 -12.80
CA GLY A 19 -21.60 -6.47 -12.22
C GLY A 19 -21.21 -5.88 -10.87
N HIS A 20 -19.97 -6.10 -10.48
CA HIS A 20 -19.42 -5.60 -9.21
C HIS A 20 -20.22 -6.03 -7.97
N GLU A 21 -20.73 -7.27 -7.95
CA GLU A 21 -21.57 -7.80 -6.88
C GLU A 21 -20.87 -7.69 -5.52
N ASP A 22 -19.58 -8.05 -5.45
CA ASP A 22 -18.78 -7.98 -4.22
C ASP A 22 -18.60 -6.52 -3.76
N LEU A 23 -18.34 -5.59 -4.68
CA LEU A 23 -18.25 -4.16 -4.34
C LEU A 23 -19.58 -3.63 -3.81
N ARG A 24 -20.69 -3.96 -4.48
CA ARG A 24 -22.02 -3.55 -4.06
C ARG A 24 -22.35 -4.11 -2.67
N LEU A 25 -22.07 -5.39 -2.43
CA LEU A 25 -22.32 -6.03 -1.14
C LEU A 25 -21.45 -5.41 -0.04
N ALA A 26 -20.14 -5.24 -0.24
CA ALA A 26 -19.25 -4.63 0.74
C ALA A 26 -19.68 -3.20 1.12
N LEU A 27 -20.10 -2.40 0.13
CA LEU A 27 -20.62 -1.06 0.34
C LEU A 27 -21.95 -1.08 1.14
N LEU A 28 -22.86 -2.00 0.82
CA LEU A 28 -24.13 -2.15 1.56
C LEU A 28 -23.88 -2.61 3.01
N LEU A 29 -22.98 -3.57 3.23
CA LEU A 29 -22.64 -4.03 4.60
C LEU A 29 -22.05 -2.89 5.43
N THR A 30 -21.18 -2.07 4.83
CA THR A 30 -20.61 -0.91 5.52
C THR A 30 -21.65 0.20 5.71
N ALA A 31 -22.61 0.35 4.79
CA ALA A 31 -23.76 1.24 4.98
C ALA A 31 -24.67 0.77 6.12
N VAL A 32 -24.87 -0.54 6.29
CA VAL A 32 -25.60 -1.13 7.42
C VAL A 32 -24.85 -0.92 8.72
N SER A 33 -23.54 -1.22 8.76
CA SER A 33 -22.69 -1.13 9.95
C SER A 33 -21.43 -0.30 9.69
N PRO A 34 -21.46 1.03 9.84
CA PRO A 34 -20.28 1.89 9.65
C PRO A 34 -19.09 1.55 10.55
N GLY A 35 -19.33 0.92 11.71
CA GLY A 35 -18.30 0.45 12.63
C GLY A 35 -17.40 -0.67 12.10
N ILE A 36 -17.64 -1.19 10.89
CA ILE A 36 -16.75 -2.11 10.16
C ILE A 36 -15.41 -1.41 9.84
N GLY A 37 -15.42 -0.07 9.60
CA GLY A 37 -14.18 0.69 9.43
C GLY A 37 -13.83 1.06 7.98
N GLY A 38 -14.80 1.03 7.06
CA GLY A 38 -14.66 1.48 5.67
C GLY A 38 -14.27 0.39 4.69
N VAL A 39 -14.36 0.74 3.39
CA VAL A 39 -14.09 -0.16 2.26
C VAL A 39 -12.93 0.39 1.43
N LEU A 40 -11.93 -0.44 1.16
CA LEU A 40 -10.88 -0.17 0.17
C LEU A 40 -11.20 -0.90 -1.13
N VAL A 41 -11.41 -0.15 -2.20
CA VAL A 41 -11.69 -0.68 -3.54
C VAL A 41 -10.42 -0.66 -4.36
N ARG A 42 -9.85 -1.83 -4.63
CA ARG A 42 -8.64 -2.02 -5.43
C ARG A 42 -9.03 -2.37 -6.87
N GLY A 43 -8.40 -1.73 -7.84
CA GLY A 43 -8.65 -2.07 -9.24
C GLY A 43 -8.21 -1.00 -10.23
N GLU A 44 -8.20 -1.37 -11.50
CA GLU A 44 -7.75 -0.55 -12.62
C GLU A 44 -8.64 0.70 -12.83
N LYS A 45 -8.08 1.70 -13.51
CA LYS A 45 -8.83 2.90 -13.92
C LYS A 45 -9.95 2.54 -14.90
N GLY A 46 -11.05 3.28 -14.83
CA GLY A 46 -12.18 3.11 -15.76
C GLY A 46 -13.16 1.99 -15.40
N THR A 47 -13.05 1.36 -14.24
CA THR A 47 -13.96 0.31 -13.76
C THR A 47 -15.20 0.84 -13.01
N ALA A 48 -15.62 2.07 -13.25
CA ALA A 48 -16.82 2.73 -12.70
C ALA A 48 -16.90 2.81 -11.15
N LYS A 49 -15.80 2.63 -10.41
CA LYS A 49 -15.75 2.68 -8.94
C LYS A 49 -16.44 3.91 -8.34
N SER A 50 -16.06 5.09 -8.82
CA SER A 50 -16.64 6.36 -8.36
C SER A 50 -18.13 6.50 -8.67
N THR A 51 -18.62 5.92 -9.77
CA THR A 51 -20.04 5.91 -10.12
C THR A 51 -20.84 5.11 -9.09
N VAL A 52 -20.35 3.92 -8.70
CA VAL A 52 -21.02 3.06 -7.71
C VAL A 52 -21.07 3.74 -6.35
N VAL A 53 -20.00 4.42 -5.92
CA VAL A 53 -19.96 5.11 -4.63
C VAL A 53 -20.90 6.31 -4.60
N ARG A 54 -20.96 7.10 -5.68
CA ARG A 54 -21.93 8.22 -5.79
C ARG A 54 -23.37 7.73 -5.78
N ALA A 55 -23.63 6.62 -6.46
CA ALA A 55 -24.95 5.99 -6.49
C ALA A 55 -25.37 5.50 -5.09
N LEU A 56 -24.45 4.87 -4.32
CA LEU A 56 -24.72 4.49 -2.94
C LEU A 56 -25.06 5.70 -2.06
N ALA A 57 -24.33 6.80 -2.19
CA ALA A 57 -24.60 7.99 -1.38
C ALA A 57 -26.00 8.57 -1.62
N ALA A 58 -26.47 8.51 -2.87
CA ALA A 58 -27.84 8.92 -3.22
C ALA A 58 -28.92 7.94 -2.70
N LEU A 59 -28.57 6.66 -2.53
CA LEU A 59 -29.46 5.62 -2.00
C LEU A 59 -29.64 5.71 -0.48
N LEU A 60 -28.65 6.28 0.25
CA LEU A 60 -28.73 6.36 1.71
C LEU A 60 -29.88 7.27 2.15
N PRO A 61 -30.63 6.90 3.22
CA PRO A 61 -31.75 7.67 3.71
C PRO A 61 -31.34 9.06 4.18
N ASP A 62 -32.26 10.01 4.06
CA ASP A 62 -32.10 11.35 4.60
C ASP A 62 -31.78 11.30 6.10
N ARG A 63 -30.91 12.18 6.53
CA ARG A 63 -30.57 12.37 7.94
C ARG A 63 -31.28 13.57 8.53
N VAL A 64 -31.83 13.41 9.70
CA VAL A 64 -32.38 14.52 10.48
C VAL A 64 -31.22 15.14 11.28
N THR A 65 -31.04 16.47 11.19
CA THR A 65 -29.98 17.17 11.90
C THR A 65 -30.52 18.36 12.66
N VAL A 66 -29.84 18.76 13.74
CA VAL A 66 -30.12 20.04 14.42
C VAL A 66 -29.89 21.18 13.44
N ALA A 67 -30.84 22.10 13.31
CA ALA A 67 -30.91 23.11 12.25
C ALA A 67 -29.66 23.98 12.15
N ASP A 68 -29.16 24.47 13.28
CA ASP A 68 -28.08 25.44 13.36
C ASP A 68 -26.72 24.82 13.74
N CYS A 69 -26.64 23.47 13.77
CA CYS A 69 -25.42 22.75 14.06
C CYS A 69 -24.59 22.52 12.80
N ARG A 70 -23.36 23.06 12.77
CA ARG A 70 -22.39 22.87 11.69
C ARG A 70 -21.82 21.44 11.63
N PHE A 71 -21.86 20.72 12.76
CA PHE A 71 -21.37 19.35 12.91
C PHE A 71 -22.44 18.30 12.60
N GLY A 72 -23.69 18.70 12.34
CA GLY A 72 -24.76 17.81 11.90
C GLY A 72 -25.24 16.82 12.97
N CYS A 73 -25.29 17.25 14.22
CA CYS A 73 -25.76 16.44 15.35
C CYS A 73 -27.16 15.89 15.12
N ASP A 74 -27.42 14.68 15.67
CA ASP A 74 -28.75 14.10 15.73
C ASP A 74 -29.61 14.89 16.74
N PRO A 75 -30.81 15.33 16.41
CA PRO A 75 -31.67 16.02 17.35
C PRO A 75 -32.23 15.11 18.49
N VAL A 76 -32.21 13.78 18.28
CA VAL A 76 -32.65 12.79 19.29
C VAL A 76 -31.51 12.43 20.23
N ASP A 77 -30.28 12.29 19.71
CA ASP A 77 -29.08 11.94 20.45
C ASP A 77 -27.93 12.85 20.04
N PRO A 78 -27.94 14.12 20.45
CA PRO A 78 -26.91 15.08 20.10
C PRO A 78 -25.61 14.77 20.82
N ASP A 79 -24.46 14.96 20.12
CA ASP A 79 -23.14 14.81 20.74
C ASP A 79 -22.98 15.81 21.90
N PRO A 80 -22.81 15.34 23.14
CA PRO A 80 -22.65 16.24 24.29
C PRO A 80 -21.36 17.07 24.22
N GLY A 81 -20.37 16.63 23.44
CA GLY A 81 -19.10 17.34 23.18
C GLY A 81 -19.13 18.19 21.91
N CYS A 82 -20.30 18.46 21.32
CA CYS A 82 -20.38 19.23 20.09
C CYS A 82 -19.85 20.65 20.28
N PRO A 83 -18.92 21.14 19.45
CA PRO A 83 -18.42 22.52 19.55
C PRO A 83 -19.48 23.60 19.34
N ASP A 84 -20.57 23.30 18.67
CA ASP A 84 -21.75 24.19 18.51
C ASP A 84 -22.81 23.96 19.59
N GLY A 85 -22.55 23.06 20.54
CA GLY A 85 -23.44 22.73 21.64
C GLY A 85 -23.32 23.62 22.86
N PRO A 86 -24.06 23.31 23.94
CA PRO A 86 -24.98 22.19 24.07
C PRO A 86 -26.28 22.39 23.27
N HIS A 87 -26.79 21.30 22.66
CA HIS A 87 -28.06 21.35 21.96
C HIS A 87 -29.23 21.04 22.94
N PRO A 88 -30.24 21.92 23.03
CA PRO A 88 -31.38 21.66 23.93
C PRO A 88 -32.23 20.47 23.44
N ALA A 89 -32.83 19.76 24.37
CA ALA A 89 -33.83 18.76 24.03
C ALA A 89 -34.98 19.41 23.22
N GLY A 90 -35.31 18.85 22.06
CA GLY A 90 -36.31 19.42 21.16
C GLY A 90 -35.75 20.55 20.24
N ALA A 91 -34.44 20.65 20.09
CA ALA A 91 -33.81 21.53 19.08
C ALA A 91 -34.48 21.37 17.71
N ARG A 92 -34.63 22.49 16.98
CA ARG A 92 -35.23 22.47 15.65
C ARG A 92 -34.52 21.47 14.75
N ALA A 93 -35.26 20.51 14.24
CA ALA A 93 -34.79 19.44 13.39
C ALA A 93 -35.04 19.75 11.92
N LEU A 94 -34.05 19.51 11.06
CA LEU A 94 -34.18 19.64 9.60
C LEU A 94 -33.76 18.33 8.93
N PRO A 95 -34.58 17.78 8.02
CA PRO A 95 -34.16 16.69 7.15
C PRO A 95 -33.13 17.22 6.15
N ARG A 96 -32.04 16.49 5.96
CA ARG A 96 -31.00 16.78 4.98
C ARG A 96 -30.61 15.50 4.27
N PRO A 97 -30.36 15.53 2.96
CA PRO A 97 -29.85 14.37 2.24
C PRO A 97 -28.49 13.93 2.81
N SER A 98 -28.23 12.64 2.74
CA SER A 98 -26.91 12.10 3.07
C SER A 98 -25.86 12.73 2.17
N ARG A 99 -24.80 13.30 2.77
CA ARG A 99 -23.75 13.99 2.02
C ARG A 99 -22.71 13.02 1.52
N LEU A 100 -22.34 13.14 0.26
CA LEU A 100 -21.08 12.59 -0.28
C LEU A 100 -20.02 13.68 -0.22
N ILE A 101 -18.99 13.47 0.56
CA ILE A 101 -17.81 14.34 0.63
C ILE A 101 -16.68 13.67 -0.11
N GLU A 102 -16.18 14.31 -1.15
CA GLU A 102 -15.02 13.85 -1.91
C GLU A 102 -13.75 14.53 -1.40
N LEU A 103 -12.74 13.74 -1.02
CA LEU A 103 -11.44 14.26 -0.62
C LEU A 103 -10.52 14.33 -1.85
N PRO A 104 -10.09 15.50 -2.28
CA PRO A 104 -9.16 15.64 -3.40
C PRO A 104 -7.74 15.18 -3.00
N VAL A 105 -7.00 14.61 -3.93
CA VAL A 105 -5.61 14.12 -3.74
C VAL A 105 -4.67 15.19 -3.17
N GLY A 106 -4.86 16.45 -3.51
CA GLY A 106 -4.08 17.57 -2.99
C GLY A 106 -4.63 18.23 -1.71
N ALA A 107 -5.51 17.54 -0.96
CA ALA A 107 -6.05 18.10 0.28
C ALA A 107 -4.94 18.31 1.32
N THR A 108 -5.08 19.42 2.05
CA THR A 108 -4.24 19.72 3.22
C THR A 108 -4.89 19.21 4.50
N GLU A 109 -4.10 19.09 5.55
CA GLU A 109 -4.60 18.70 6.88
C GLU A 109 -5.67 19.66 7.38
N ASP A 110 -5.48 20.99 7.23
CA ASP A 110 -6.44 22.02 7.60
C ASP A 110 -7.80 21.84 6.94
N ARG A 111 -7.80 21.42 5.68
CA ARG A 111 -9.05 21.14 4.96
C ARG A 111 -9.73 19.88 5.46
N LEU A 112 -8.96 18.90 5.89
CA LEU A 112 -9.48 17.63 6.38
C LEU A 112 -10.09 17.76 7.77
N ILE A 113 -9.28 18.21 8.74
CA ILE A 113 -9.69 18.29 10.14
C ILE A 113 -10.37 19.62 10.48
N GLY A 114 -10.07 20.69 9.76
CA GLY A 114 -10.51 22.05 10.02
C GLY A 114 -9.39 22.95 10.51
N SER A 115 -9.66 24.24 10.63
CA SER A 115 -8.68 25.25 10.98
C SER A 115 -9.28 26.34 11.89
N LEU A 116 -8.43 27.25 12.38
CA LEU A 116 -8.87 28.45 13.04
C LEU A 116 -9.61 29.34 12.03
N ASP A 117 -10.79 29.85 12.40
CA ASP A 117 -11.52 30.85 11.64
C ASP A 117 -10.79 32.20 11.77
N LEU A 118 -9.92 32.47 10.82
CA LEU A 118 -9.10 33.69 10.81
C LEU A 118 -9.93 34.97 10.68
N GLU A 119 -11.06 34.92 9.99
CA GLU A 119 -11.94 36.08 9.80
C GLU A 119 -12.55 36.48 11.14
N ARG A 120 -13.11 35.56 11.88
CA ARG A 120 -13.65 35.81 13.22
C ARG A 120 -12.58 36.10 14.26
N ALA A 121 -11.43 35.44 14.15
CA ALA A 121 -10.31 35.74 15.03
C ALA A 121 -9.80 37.17 14.88
N LEU A 122 -9.76 37.71 13.66
CA LEU A 122 -9.30 39.06 13.37
C LEU A 122 -10.39 40.14 13.59
N SER A 123 -11.66 39.85 13.28
CA SER A 123 -12.75 40.80 13.38
C SER A 123 -13.35 40.87 14.79
N GLU A 124 -13.53 39.70 15.44
CA GLU A 124 -14.22 39.60 16.73
C GLU A 124 -13.26 39.33 17.90
N GLY A 125 -11.97 39.03 17.65
CA GLY A 125 -11.01 38.66 18.65
C GLY A 125 -11.30 37.28 19.30
N VAL A 126 -12.17 36.49 18.69
CA VAL A 126 -12.63 35.18 19.20
C VAL A 126 -11.93 34.05 18.47
N ARG A 127 -11.37 33.11 19.19
CA ARG A 127 -10.82 31.88 18.60
C ARG A 127 -11.96 30.94 18.22
N ALA A 128 -12.50 31.13 17.01
CA ALA A 128 -13.52 30.27 16.45
C ALA A 128 -12.89 29.18 15.57
N TYR A 129 -13.50 28.00 15.58
CA TYR A 129 -13.06 26.88 14.75
C TYR A 129 -13.94 26.76 13.51
N GLN A 130 -13.31 26.59 12.35
CA GLN A 130 -13.96 26.28 11.08
C GLN A 130 -13.92 24.76 10.85
N PRO A 131 -15.09 24.08 10.82
CA PRO A 131 -15.14 22.63 10.62
C PRO A 131 -14.55 22.21 9.28
N GLY A 132 -13.79 21.11 9.28
CA GLY A 132 -13.22 20.50 8.09
C GLY A 132 -14.13 19.47 7.42
N LEU A 133 -13.55 18.72 6.45
CA LEU A 133 -14.28 17.71 5.70
C LEU A 133 -14.75 16.53 6.56
N LEU A 134 -14.03 16.17 7.64
CA LEU A 134 -14.45 15.12 8.58
C LEU A 134 -15.76 15.48 9.28
N ALA A 135 -15.93 16.74 9.70
CA ALA A 135 -17.18 17.22 10.28
C ALA A 135 -18.32 17.22 9.24
N ALA A 136 -18.02 17.70 8.02
CA ALA A 136 -19.00 17.72 6.93
C ALA A 136 -19.46 16.31 6.51
N ALA A 137 -18.58 15.30 6.60
CA ALA A 137 -18.88 13.92 6.28
C ALA A 137 -19.67 13.18 7.37
N HIS A 138 -19.78 13.76 8.58
CA HIS A 138 -20.47 13.10 9.69
C HIS A 138 -21.87 12.63 9.29
N ARG A 139 -22.19 11.34 9.58
CA ARG A 139 -23.44 10.65 9.20
C ARG A 139 -23.68 10.59 7.67
N GLY A 140 -22.61 10.70 6.87
CA GLY A 140 -22.62 10.63 5.40
C GLY A 140 -21.56 9.68 4.88
N VAL A 141 -21.10 9.93 3.65
CA VAL A 141 -20.07 9.16 2.96
C VAL A 141 -18.85 10.05 2.73
N LEU A 142 -17.68 9.58 3.12
CA LEU A 142 -16.39 10.18 2.76
C LEU A 142 -15.73 9.32 1.68
N TYR A 143 -15.59 9.86 0.50
CA TYR A 143 -14.98 9.20 -0.64
C TYR A 143 -13.58 9.76 -0.90
N VAL A 144 -12.61 8.86 -0.97
CA VAL A 144 -11.20 9.18 -1.23
C VAL A 144 -10.77 8.48 -2.49
N ASP A 145 -10.62 9.23 -3.58
CA ASP A 145 -10.12 8.68 -4.82
C ASP A 145 -8.59 8.60 -4.77
N GLU A 146 -8.03 7.48 -5.24
CA GLU A 146 -6.60 7.21 -5.25
C GLU A 146 -5.93 7.44 -3.87
N VAL A 147 -6.48 6.81 -2.82
CA VAL A 147 -6.02 6.96 -1.42
C VAL A 147 -4.52 6.69 -1.25
N ASN A 148 -3.93 5.85 -2.12
CA ASN A 148 -2.49 5.55 -2.17
C ASN A 148 -1.61 6.76 -2.56
N LEU A 149 -2.19 7.80 -3.17
CA LEU A 149 -1.48 9.03 -3.52
C LEU A 149 -1.52 10.09 -2.41
N LEU A 150 -2.40 9.93 -1.41
CA LEU A 150 -2.42 10.81 -0.25
C LEU A 150 -1.16 10.63 0.62
N HIS A 151 -0.82 11.69 1.36
CA HIS A 151 0.21 11.57 2.40
C HIS A 151 -0.24 10.61 3.50
N ASP A 152 0.65 9.73 3.94
CA ASP A 152 0.37 8.72 4.96
C ASP A 152 -0.27 9.28 6.23
N HIS A 153 0.16 10.48 6.66
CA HIS A 153 -0.41 11.17 7.82
C HIS A 153 -1.90 11.50 7.65
N LEU A 154 -2.32 11.93 6.44
CA LEU A 154 -3.75 12.20 6.18
C LEU A 154 -4.56 10.91 6.16
N VAL A 155 -3.98 9.83 5.63
CA VAL A 155 -4.62 8.50 5.66
C VAL A 155 -4.75 8.00 7.09
N ASP A 156 -3.73 8.20 7.95
CA ASP A 156 -3.80 7.87 9.38
C ASP A 156 -4.94 8.63 10.07
N LEU A 157 -5.04 9.96 9.87
CA LEU A 157 -6.12 10.77 10.44
C LEU A 157 -7.52 10.34 9.99
N LEU A 158 -7.67 10.00 8.71
CA LEU A 158 -8.92 9.51 8.14
C LEU A 158 -9.35 8.19 8.77
N LEU A 159 -8.42 7.24 8.86
CA LEU A 159 -8.70 5.90 9.39
C LEU A 159 -8.94 5.92 10.90
N ASP A 160 -8.23 6.78 11.64
CA ASP A 160 -8.48 6.97 13.08
C ASP A 160 -9.85 7.59 13.32
N ALA A 161 -10.24 8.62 12.56
CA ALA A 161 -11.57 9.21 12.67
C ALA A 161 -12.69 8.21 12.32
N ALA A 162 -12.49 7.41 11.25
CA ALA A 162 -13.44 6.37 10.84
C ALA A 162 -13.59 5.25 11.89
N ALA A 163 -12.48 4.87 12.55
CA ALA A 163 -12.50 3.82 13.58
C ALA A 163 -13.12 4.29 14.90
N MET A 164 -12.81 5.53 15.32
CA MET A 164 -13.26 6.10 16.60
C MET A 164 -14.64 6.77 16.50
N GLY A 165 -15.11 7.10 15.29
CA GLY A 165 -16.33 7.89 15.08
C GLY A 165 -16.20 9.34 15.54
N ARG A 166 -14.98 9.79 15.85
CA ARG A 166 -14.67 11.15 16.34
C ARG A 166 -13.37 11.67 15.73
N ALA A 167 -13.29 12.97 15.54
CA ALA A 167 -12.07 13.66 15.18
C ALA A 167 -11.58 14.50 16.37
N HIS A 168 -10.29 14.43 16.65
CA HIS A 168 -9.60 15.23 17.68
C HIS A 168 -8.71 16.25 16.98
N VAL A 169 -8.81 17.50 17.38
CA VAL A 169 -8.06 18.61 16.81
C VAL A 169 -7.31 19.32 17.94
N GLU A 170 -5.97 19.24 17.88
CA GLU A 170 -5.07 19.95 18.80
C GLU A 170 -4.12 20.82 17.97
N ARG A 171 -4.51 22.06 17.72
CA ARG A 171 -3.73 22.95 16.86
C ARG A 171 -3.98 24.42 17.16
N ASP A 172 -2.94 25.24 17.00
CA ASP A 172 -3.00 26.71 17.12
C ASP A 172 -3.62 27.19 18.45
N GLY A 173 -3.47 26.37 19.52
CA GLY A 173 -4.06 26.64 20.83
C GLY A 173 -5.56 26.35 20.91
N VAL A 174 -6.12 25.64 19.94
CA VAL A 174 -7.46 25.08 19.96
C VAL A 174 -7.35 23.58 20.22
N SER A 175 -8.02 23.10 21.27
CA SER A 175 -8.17 21.67 21.55
C SER A 175 -9.67 21.37 21.59
N LEU A 176 -10.15 20.59 20.65
CA LEU A 176 -11.55 20.19 20.57
C LEU A 176 -11.69 18.79 19.97
N SER A 177 -12.83 18.17 20.26
CA SER A 177 -13.22 16.91 19.66
C SER A 177 -14.67 17.02 19.17
N HIS A 178 -14.94 16.44 18.01
CA HIS A 178 -16.30 16.41 17.47
C HIS A 178 -16.64 15.04 16.89
N ALA A 179 -17.91 14.74 16.76
CA ALA A 179 -18.39 13.53 16.11
C ALA A 179 -17.99 13.52 14.62
N ALA A 180 -17.46 12.39 14.16
CA ALA A 180 -17.01 12.17 12.79
C ALA A 180 -17.27 10.70 12.36
N SER A 181 -18.48 10.22 12.61
CA SER A 181 -18.91 8.89 12.17
C SER A 181 -19.40 8.96 10.73
N PHE A 182 -18.71 8.32 9.80
CA PHE A 182 -19.03 8.34 8.38
C PHE A 182 -18.67 6.99 7.73
N LEU A 183 -19.27 6.72 6.58
CA LEU A 183 -18.89 5.59 5.74
C LEU A 183 -17.66 6.00 4.93
N LEU A 184 -16.50 5.37 5.19
CA LEU A 184 -15.27 5.63 4.45
C LEU A 184 -15.19 4.69 3.24
N VAL A 185 -14.99 5.27 2.05
CA VAL A 185 -14.68 4.52 0.83
C VAL A 185 -13.41 5.07 0.21
N GLY A 186 -12.36 4.26 0.20
CA GLY A 186 -11.13 4.57 -0.49
C GLY A 186 -11.01 3.79 -1.79
N THR A 187 -10.58 4.42 -2.89
CA THR A 187 -10.17 3.68 -4.10
C THR A 187 -8.65 3.67 -4.22
N MET A 188 -8.13 2.63 -4.85
CA MET A 188 -6.72 2.48 -5.11
C MET A 188 -6.49 1.79 -6.45
N ASN A 189 -5.53 2.33 -7.23
CA ASN A 189 -4.98 1.62 -8.38
C ASN A 189 -3.64 1.00 -7.98
N PRO A 190 -3.51 -0.33 -7.93
CA PRO A 190 -2.26 -1.01 -7.58
C PRO A 190 -1.07 -0.65 -8.47
N GLU A 191 -1.31 -0.23 -9.73
CA GLU A 191 -0.26 0.18 -10.66
C GLU A 191 0.44 1.48 -10.24
N GLU A 192 -0.26 2.36 -9.52
CA GLU A 192 0.27 3.65 -9.04
C GLU A 192 0.95 3.56 -7.68
N GLY A 193 0.99 2.37 -7.08
CA GLY A 193 1.58 2.09 -5.79
C GLY A 193 0.56 1.56 -4.80
N GLU A 194 1.03 1.03 -3.68
CA GLU A 194 0.18 0.52 -2.62
C GLU A 194 0.29 1.33 -1.33
N LEU A 195 -0.74 1.21 -0.51
CA LEU A 195 -0.71 1.69 0.87
C LEU A 195 0.26 0.83 1.70
N ARG A 196 0.78 1.38 2.76
CA ARG A 196 1.56 0.61 3.72
C ARG A 196 0.70 -0.49 4.35
N PRO A 197 1.26 -1.65 4.69
CA PRO A 197 0.52 -2.73 5.37
C PRO A 197 -0.22 -2.26 6.63
N GLN A 198 0.40 -1.35 7.40
CA GLN A 198 -0.21 -0.77 8.61
C GLN A 198 -1.45 0.10 8.33
N LEU A 199 -1.52 0.76 7.17
CA LEU A 199 -2.68 1.53 6.74
C LEU A 199 -3.73 0.62 6.10
N LEU A 200 -3.30 -0.39 5.34
CA LEU A 200 -4.19 -1.41 4.77
C LEU A 200 -4.97 -2.13 5.86
N ASP A 201 -4.29 -2.58 6.93
CA ASP A 201 -4.91 -3.27 8.07
C ASP A 201 -6.02 -2.45 8.76
N ARG A 202 -5.97 -1.11 8.67
CA ARG A 202 -6.97 -0.22 9.26
C ARG A 202 -8.27 -0.12 8.47
N PHE A 203 -8.27 -0.39 7.15
CA PHE A 203 -9.50 -0.52 6.40
C PHE A 203 -10.27 -1.76 6.87
N GLY A 204 -11.59 -1.65 7.00
CA GLY A 204 -12.45 -2.77 7.39
C GLY A 204 -12.46 -3.85 6.32
N LEU A 205 -12.91 -3.50 5.14
CA LEU A 205 -13.10 -4.42 4.01
C LEU A 205 -12.22 -4.02 2.83
N THR A 206 -11.82 -5.01 2.04
CA THR A 206 -11.16 -4.80 0.74
C THR A 206 -11.88 -5.58 -0.34
N VAL A 207 -12.08 -4.93 -1.48
CA VAL A 207 -12.70 -5.52 -2.67
C VAL A 207 -11.81 -5.30 -3.87
N GLU A 208 -11.55 -6.38 -4.61
CA GLU A 208 -10.86 -6.32 -5.90
C GLU A 208 -11.88 -6.09 -7.02
N VAL A 209 -11.63 -5.08 -7.85
CA VAL A 209 -12.50 -4.75 -8.99
C VAL A 209 -11.68 -4.83 -10.27
N ALA A 210 -11.95 -5.84 -11.06
CA ALA A 210 -11.38 -6.01 -12.40
C ALA A 210 -12.38 -5.62 -13.48
N GLY A 211 -11.88 -5.26 -14.66
CA GLY A 211 -12.72 -5.04 -15.84
C GLY A 211 -13.41 -6.35 -16.24
N ASP A 212 -14.72 -6.32 -16.39
CA ASP A 212 -15.49 -7.50 -16.82
C ASP A 212 -15.06 -7.92 -18.25
N ARG A 213 -14.83 -9.22 -18.45
CA ARG A 213 -14.44 -9.80 -19.75
C ARG A 213 -15.62 -10.42 -20.48
N ASP A 214 -16.77 -10.58 -19.81
CA ASP A 214 -17.98 -11.09 -20.42
C ASP A 214 -18.57 -10.07 -21.39
N VAL A 215 -18.69 -10.47 -22.65
CA VAL A 215 -19.17 -9.60 -23.74
C VAL A 215 -20.61 -9.15 -23.49
N SER A 216 -21.47 -10.03 -22.95
CA SER A 216 -22.87 -9.73 -22.68
C SER A 216 -23.02 -8.70 -21.57
N ARG A 217 -22.26 -8.85 -20.48
CA ARG A 217 -22.23 -7.86 -19.38
C ARG A 217 -21.68 -6.52 -19.84
N ARG A 218 -20.61 -6.50 -20.63
CA ARG A 218 -20.06 -5.27 -21.22
C ARG A 218 -21.07 -4.56 -22.12
N ALA A 219 -21.79 -5.31 -22.96
CA ALA A 219 -22.84 -4.74 -23.80
C ALA A 219 -23.96 -4.12 -22.96
N GLU A 220 -24.35 -4.78 -21.87
CA GLU A 220 -25.37 -4.26 -20.94
C GLU A 220 -24.90 -2.99 -20.22
N VAL A 221 -23.64 -2.91 -19.76
CA VAL A 221 -23.06 -1.68 -19.19
C VAL A 221 -23.17 -0.52 -20.19
N ILE A 222 -22.78 -0.76 -21.45
CA ILE A 222 -22.85 0.25 -22.50
C ILE A 222 -24.30 0.69 -22.75
N ARG A 223 -25.23 -0.26 -22.87
CA ARG A 223 -26.65 0.03 -23.12
C ARG A 223 -27.21 0.91 -22.02
N ARG A 224 -27.11 0.51 -20.76
CA ARG A 224 -27.63 1.29 -19.63
C ARG A 224 -26.97 2.67 -19.52
N ARG A 225 -25.69 2.76 -19.87
CA ARG A 225 -24.99 4.05 -19.84
C ARG A 225 -25.51 4.99 -20.92
N LEU A 226 -25.71 4.52 -22.14
CA LEU A 226 -26.26 5.31 -23.23
C LEU A 226 -27.72 5.71 -22.97
N GLU A 227 -28.55 4.80 -22.43
CA GLU A 227 -29.92 5.10 -22.00
C GLU A 227 -29.95 6.20 -20.95
N PHE A 228 -29.09 6.12 -19.94
CA PHE A 228 -28.96 7.16 -18.91
C PHE A 228 -28.48 8.48 -19.49
N GLU A 229 -27.56 8.48 -20.44
CA GLU A 229 -27.07 9.73 -21.09
C GLU A 229 -28.12 10.38 -21.97
N ALA A 230 -28.98 9.59 -22.59
CA ALA A 230 -30.08 10.07 -23.44
C ALA A 230 -31.20 10.72 -22.62
N ASP A 231 -31.62 10.08 -21.53
CA ASP A 231 -32.65 10.61 -20.62
C ASP A 231 -32.33 10.23 -19.16
N PRO A 232 -31.52 11.02 -18.46
CA PRO A 232 -31.16 10.74 -17.07
C PRO A 232 -32.37 10.70 -16.12
N ALA A 233 -33.38 11.51 -16.36
CA ALA A 233 -34.54 11.61 -15.49
C ALA A 233 -35.47 10.42 -15.66
N GLY A 234 -35.79 10.05 -16.90
CA GLY A 234 -36.62 8.89 -17.22
C GLY A 234 -35.94 7.58 -16.79
N PHE A 235 -34.64 7.45 -17.05
CA PHE A 235 -33.87 6.29 -16.60
C PHE A 235 -33.90 6.16 -15.07
N ALA A 236 -33.60 7.22 -14.32
CA ALA A 236 -33.65 7.18 -12.85
C ALA A 236 -35.07 6.89 -12.32
N ALA A 237 -36.11 7.45 -12.97
CA ALA A 237 -37.50 7.17 -12.60
C ALA A 237 -37.88 5.68 -12.78
N GLY A 238 -37.37 5.05 -13.82
CA GLY A 238 -37.57 3.60 -14.08
C GLY A 238 -37.00 2.68 -13.00
N TRP A 239 -35.95 3.11 -12.30
CA TRP A 239 -35.28 2.36 -11.23
C TRP A 239 -35.74 2.75 -9.83
N ARG A 240 -36.54 3.80 -9.67
CA ARG A 240 -36.94 4.36 -8.37
C ARG A 240 -37.53 3.33 -7.43
N ALA A 241 -38.44 2.49 -7.88
CA ALA A 241 -39.08 1.49 -7.03
C ALA A 241 -38.06 0.51 -6.40
N VAL A 242 -37.05 0.09 -7.20
CA VAL A 242 -35.99 -0.82 -6.74
C VAL A 242 -35.02 -0.10 -5.79
N GLU A 243 -34.72 1.17 -6.06
CA GLU A 243 -33.90 2.01 -5.16
C GLU A 243 -34.60 2.22 -3.80
N ASP A 244 -35.89 2.54 -3.81
CA ASP A 244 -36.68 2.72 -2.60
C ASP A 244 -36.77 1.43 -1.75
N GLU A 245 -36.95 0.28 -2.39
CA GLU A 245 -36.91 -1.02 -1.73
C GLU A 245 -35.55 -1.29 -1.08
N LEU A 246 -34.47 -1.00 -1.80
CA LEU A 246 -33.12 -1.18 -1.32
C LEU A 246 -32.79 -0.22 -0.14
N ALA A 247 -33.26 1.02 -0.18
CA ALA A 247 -33.12 2.00 0.90
C ALA A 247 -33.88 1.54 2.18
N VAL A 248 -35.09 1.02 2.02
CA VAL A 248 -35.87 0.43 3.13
C VAL A 248 -35.12 -0.77 3.71
N ARG A 249 -34.60 -1.66 2.87
CA ARG A 249 -33.82 -2.82 3.30
C ARG A 249 -32.56 -2.44 4.10
N ILE A 250 -31.83 -1.38 3.70
CA ILE A 250 -30.70 -0.86 4.47
C ILE A 250 -31.16 -0.40 5.85
N THR A 251 -32.26 0.36 5.91
CA THR A 251 -32.82 0.89 7.16
C THR A 251 -33.24 -0.22 8.10
N ASP A 252 -33.90 -1.24 7.58
CA ASP A 252 -34.36 -2.40 8.36
C ASP A 252 -33.17 -3.24 8.84
N ALA A 253 -32.15 -3.45 8.02
CA ALA A 253 -30.92 -4.13 8.42
C ALA A 253 -30.20 -3.38 9.55
N ARG A 254 -30.13 -2.04 9.49
CA ARG A 254 -29.59 -1.21 10.59
C ARG A 254 -30.35 -1.41 11.91
N ARG A 255 -31.69 -1.48 11.87
CA ARG A 255 -32.47 -1.72 13.07
C ARG A 255 -32.24 -3.11 13.66
N ARG A 256 -32.07 -4.12 12.81
CA ARG A 256 -31.82 -5.51 13.22
C ARG A 256 -30.43 -5.72 13.81
N LEU A 257 -29.43 -4.90 13.51
CA LEU A 257 -28.05 -5.08 14.00
C LEU A 257 -27.99 -5.38 15.50
N ALA A 258 -28.75 -4.67 16.32
CA ALA A 258 -28.76 -4.84 17.78
C ALA A 258 -29.40 -6.15 18.26
N SER A 259 -30.18 -6.80 17.40
CA SER A 259 -30.90 -8.06 17.73
C SER A 259 -30.24 -9.30 17.14
N VAL A 260 -29.22 -9.14 16.27
CA VAL A 260 -28.49 -10.29 15.72
C VAL A 260 -27.53 -10.84 16.78
N THR A 261 -27.64 -12.12 17.04
CA THR A 261 -26.76 -12.85 17.97
C THR A 261 -25.60 -13.48 17.23
N LEU A 262 -24.43 -13.47 17.85
CA LEU A 262 -23.24 -14.19 17.38
C LEU A 262 -23.03 -15.41 18.30
N PRO A 263 -23.33 -16.63 17.85
CA PRO A 263 -23.14 -17.83 18.65
C PRO A 263 -21.66 -18.10 18.93
N ASP A 264 -21.38 -18.76 20.05
CA ASP A 264 -20.03 -19.13 20.45
C ASP A 264 -19.34 -20.03 19.41
N THR A 265 -20.11 -20.88 18.73
CA THR A 265 -19.62 -21.72 17.62
C THR A 265 -19.08 -20.88 16.48
N GLU A 266 -19.80 -19.83 16.05
CA GLU A 266 -19.39 -18.94 14.98
C GLU A 266 -18.28 -18.00 15.43
N LEU A 267 -18.26 -17.59 16.70
CA LEU A 267 -17.16 -16.81 17.27
C LEU A 267 -15.84 -17.61 17.22
N ARG A 268 -15.88 -18.89 17.61
CA ARG A 268 -14.72 -19.79 17.51
C ARG A 268 -14.31 -20.06 16.06
N ARG A 269 -15.28 -20.19 15.15
CA ARG A 269 -15.02 -20.32 13.71
C ARG A 269 -14.29 -19.11 13.16
N ILE A 270 -14.70 -17.87 13.51
CA ILE A 270 -14.01 -16.65 13.13
C ILE A 270 -12.56 -16.67 13.63
N ALA A 271 -12.35 -16.99 14.90
CA ALA A 271 -11.00 -17.04 15.49
C ALA A 271 -10.11 -18.12 14.80
N ALA A 272 -10.67 -19.29 14.51
CA ALA A 272 -9.95 -20.36 13.83
C ALA A 272 -9.57 -19.98 12.39
N VAL A 273 -10.46 -19.35 11.64
CA VAL A 273 -10.18 -18.85 10.28
C VAL A 273 -9.10 -17.77 10.32
N CYS A 274 -9.19 -16.77 11.21
CA CYS A 274 -8.17 -15.73 11.35
C CYS A 274 -6.80 -16.30 11.73
N ALA A 275 -6.76 -17.32 12.61
CA ALA A 275 -5.53 -18.01 12.97
C ALA A 275 -4.94 -18.82 11.80
N ALA A 276 -5.78 -19.53 11.02
CA ALA A 276 -5.36 -20.31 9.85
C ALA A 276 -4.70 -19.42 8.76
N PHE A 277 -5.13 -18.19 8.63
CA PHE A 277 -4.57 -17.20 7.71
C PHE A 277 -3.41 -16.38 8.30
N GLU A 278 -2.89 -16.76 9.47
CA GLU A 278 -1.75 -16.11 10.15
C GLU A 278 -1.90 -14.58 10.28
N VAL A 279 -3.11 -14.11 10.61
CA VAL A 279 -3.38 -12.67 10.72
C VAL A 279 -2.79 -12.12 12.02
N ASP A 280 -2.07 -11.01 11.94
CA ASP A 280 -1.49 -10.33 13.09
C ASP A 280 -2.55 -9.51 13.86
N GLY A 281 -2.76 -9.83 15.15
CA GLY A 281 -3.62 -9.05 16.06
C GLY A 281 -5.12 -9.35 15.90
N MET A 282 -5.92 -8.81 16.84
CA MET A 282 -7.37 -9.10 16.99
C MET A 282 -8.29 -8.21 16.13
N ARG A 283 -7.72 -7.30 15.33
CA ARG A 283 -8.55 -6.38 14.51
C ARG A 283 -9.30 -7.14 13.41
N ALA A 284 -8.68 -8.12 12.80
CA ALA A 284 -9.30 -8.96 11.78
C ALA A 284 -10.52 -9.71 12.34
N ASP A 285 -10.35 -10.32 13.50
CA ASP A 285 -11.43 -11.05 14.20
C ASP A 285 -12.63 -10.14 14.45
N LEU A 286 -12.39 -8.95 15.00
CA LEU A 286 -13.44 -7.98 15.29
C LEU A 286 -14.14 -7.48 14.02
N VAL A 287 -13.37 -7.21 12.94
CA VAL A 287 -13.94 -6.76 11.67
C VAL A 287 -14.74 -7.89 11.02
N THR A 288 -14.23 -9.11 11.04
CA THR A 288 -14.93 -10.29 10.50
C THR A 288 -16.24 -10.52 11.28
N ALA A 289 -16.21 -10.44 12.62
CA ALA A 289 -17.40 -10.57 13.43
C ALA A 289 -18.45 -9.48 13.13
N ARG A 290 -18.04 -8.21 13.07
CA ARG A 290 -18.92 -7.09 12.72
C ARG A 290 -19.52 -7.24 11.32
N THR A 291 -18.73 -7.71 10.38
CA THR A 291 -19.16 -7.92 8.99
C THR A 291 -20.13 -9.09 8.89
N ALA A 292 -19.89 -10.19 9.61
CA ALA A 292 -20.80 -11.34 9.69
C ALA A 292 -22.15 -10.94 10.32
N ILE A 293 -22.14 -10.17 11.40
CA ILE A 293 -23.34 -9.62 12.02
C ILE A 293 -24.09 -8.71 11.04
N ALA A 294 -23.37 -7.82 10.33
CA ALA A 294 -23.99 -6.95 9.33
C ALA A 294 -24.59 -7.74 8.16
N HIS A 295 -23.94 -8.83 7.73
CA HIS A 295 -24.46 -9.70 6.67
C HIS A 295 -25.69 -10.48 7.13
N ALA A 296 -25.70 -11.01 8.36
CA ALA A 296 -26.86 -11.66 8.95
C ALA A 296 -28.06 -10.68 9.03
N ALA A 297 -27.84 -9.45 9.51
CA ALA A 297 -28.85 -8.41 9.52
C ALA A 297 -29.36 -8.06 8.11
N TRP A 298 -28.46 -8.00 7.13
CA TRP A 298 -28.77 -7.70 5.73
C TRP A 298 -29.65 -8.78 5.08
N ARG A 299 -29.39 -10.06 5.34
CA ARG A 299 -30.22 -11.16 4.84
C ARG A 299 -31.52 -11.34 5.63
N GLY A 300 -31.73 -10.59 6.72
CA GLY A 300 -32.91 -10.68 7.58
C GLY A 300 -32.85 -11.78 8.65
N GLY A 301 -31.65 -12.34 8.90
CA GLY A 301 -31.42 -13.33 9.95
C GLY A 301 -31.34 -12.71 11.34
N THR A 302 -31.61 -13.53 12.36
CA THR A 302 -31.47 -13.16 13.78
C THR A 302 -30.19 -13.69 14.41
N GLU A 303 -29.47 -14.55 13.70
CA GLU A 303 -28.28 -15.24 14.17
C GLU A 303 -27.27 -15.34 13.04
N VAL A 304 -25.98 -15.20 13.38
CA VAL A 304 -24.87 -15.38 12.44
C VAL A 304 -24.70 -16.85 12.12
N THR A 305 -24.51 -17.17 10.86
CA THR A 305 -24.25 -18.52 10.34
C THR A 305 -22.87 -18.62 9.70
N GLU A 306 -22.43 -19.84 9.41
CA GLU A 306 -21.19 -20.11 8.68
C GLU A 306 -21.09 -19.32 7.37
N GLN A 307 -22.19 -19.20 6.63
CA GLN A 307 -22.22 -18.43 5.38
C GLN A 307 -21.94 -16.95 5.61
N ASP A 308 -22.41 -16.39 6.74
CA ASP A 308 -22.13 -15.00 7.11
C ASP A 308 -20.64 -14.82 7.43
N VAL A 309 -20.04 -15.80 8.11
CA VAL A 309 -18.61 -15.81 8.42
C VAL A 309 -17.76 -15.94 7.14
N ARG A 310 -18.16 -16.83 6.22
CA ARG A 310 -17.49 -17.01 4.92
C ARG A 310 -17.45 -15.71 4.13
N ILE A 311 -18.59 -15.03 3.99
CA ILE A 311 -18.68 -13.76 3.27
C ILE A 311 -17.88 -12.66 3.97
N ALA A 312 -17.94 -12.61 5.30
CA ALA A 312 -17.16 -11.66 6.07
C ALA A 312 -15.65 -11.86 5.88
N ALA A 313 -15.17 -13.11 5.93
CA ALA A 313 -13.76 -13.44 5.73
C ALA A 313 -13.25 -13.06 4.32
N ARG A 314 -14.07 -13.27 3.28
CA ARG A 314 -13.72 -12.87 1.90
C ARG A 314 -13.40 -11.39 1.76
N PHE A 315 -14.03 -10.52 2.53
CA PHE A 315 -13.79 -9.08 2.48
C PHE A 315 -12.82 -8.58 3.55
N ALA A 316 -12.80 -9.19 4.74
CA ALA A 316 -12.01 -8.71 5.86
C ALA A 316 -10.55 -9.19 5.85
N LEU A 317 -10.26 -10.39 5.30
CA LEU A 317 -8.94 -11.01 5.40
C LEU A 317 -7.97 -10.70 4.25
N PRO A 318 -8.38 -10.44 2.99
CA PRO A 318 -7.46 -10.35 1.85
C PRO A 318 -6.28 -9.42 2.04
N HIS A 319 -6.42 -8.32 2.74
CA HIS A 319 -5.37 -7.32 2.97
C HIS A 319 -4.65 -7.45 4.31
N ARG A 320 -5.03 -8.42 5.14
CA ARG A 320 -4.49 -8.69 6.48
C ARG A 320 -3.68 -9.96 6.59
N CYS A 321 -3.91 -10.92 5.67
CA CYS A 321 -3.13 -12.15 5.62
C CYS A 321 -1.65 -11.84 5.40
N ARG A 322 -0.76 -12.58 6.07
CA ARG A 322 0.67 -12.56 5.76
C ARG A 322 0.90 -13.11 4.37
N ARG A 323 0.85 -12.24 3.39
CA ARG A 323 1.14 -12.57 2.01
C ARG A 323 2.52 -12.11 1.62
N ASP A 324 3.13 -12.88 0.77
CA ASP A 324 4.24 -12.36 -0.02
C ASP A 324 3.65 -11.30 -0.98
N PRO A 325 4.27 -10.10 -1.15
CA PRO A 325 3.81 -9.10 -2.11
C PRO A 325 3.64 -9.61 -3.54
N PHE A 326 4.05 -10.85 -3.76
CA PHE A 326 4.00 -11.53 -5.05
C PHE A 326 2.86 -12.54 -5.21
N ASP A 327 2.06 -12.78 -4.17
CA ASP A 327 0.88 -13.65 -4.26
C ASP A 327 -0.24 -12.99 -5.05
N GLU A 328 -1.07 -13.78 -5.73
CA GLU A 328 -2.22 -13.26 -6.45
C GLU A 328 -3.16 -12.49 -5.52
N PRO A 329 -3.73 -11.34 -5.98
CA PRO A 329 -4.68 -10.60 -5.19
C PRO A 329 -5.95 -11.44 -4.95
N GLY A 330 -6.54 -11.28 -3.76
CA GLY A 330 -7.72 -12.03 -3.36
C GLY A 330 -7.44 -13.04 -2.24
N ILE A 331 -8.44 -13.69 -1.68
CA ILE A 331 -8.29 -14.82 -0.77
C ILE A 331 -8.29 -16.10 -1.60
N ASP A 332 -7.48 -17.08 -1.22
CA ASP A 332 -7.59 -18.41 -1.77
C ASP A 332 -8.88 -19.07 -1.25
N GLU A 333 -9.86 -19.20 -2.13
CA GLU A 333 -11.18 -19.75 -1.74
C GLU A 333 -11.11 -21.19 -1.27
N GLN A 334 -10.17 -21.99 -1.82
CA GLN A 334 -9.97 -23.37 -1.37
C GLN A 334 -9.37 -23.41 0.05
N ALA A 335 -8.38 -22.55 0.30
CA ALA A 335 -7.80 -22.43 1.64
C ALA A 335 -8.82 -21.89 2.66
N LEU A 336 -9.74 -21.03 2.24
CA LEU A 336 -10.83 -20.55 3.09
C LEU A 336 -11.82 -21.67 3.43
N ASP A 337 -12.20 -22.48 2.43
CA ASP A 337 -13.10 -23.61 2.62
C ASP A 337 -12.47 -24.65 3.57
N GLU A 338 -11.21 -25.02 3.36
CA GLU A 338 -10.48 -25.91 4.25
C GLU A 338 -10.33 -25.37 5.69
N ALA A 339 -10.20 -24.04 5.84
CA ALA A 339 -10.11 -23.43 7.17
C ALA A 339 -11.48 -23.47 7.89
N LEU A 340 -12.57 -23.23 7.16
CA LEU A 340 -13.93 -23.31 7.68
C LEU A 340 -14.30 -24.75 8.07
N ASP A 341 -13.97 -25.72 7.24
CA ASP A 341 -14.21 -27.16 7.50
C ASP A 341 -13.45 -27.62 8.75
N ARG A 342 -12.17 -27.27 8.86
CA ARG A 342 -11.35 -27.57 10.05
C ARG A 342 -11.92 -26.91 11.32
N ALA A 343 -12.41 -25.70 11.21
CA ALA A 343 -13.05 -25.01 12.34
C ALA A 343 -14.36 -25.68 12.76
N ALA A 344 -15.13 -26.23 11.81
CA ALA A 344 -16.34 -27.00 12.10
C ALA A 344 -16.05 -28.32 12.84
N GLU A 345 -14.96 -29.01 12.46
CA GLU A 345 -14.54 -30.26 13.12
C GLU A 345 -14.04 -30.05 14.55
N GLN A 346 -13.42 -28.89 14.83
CA GLN A 346 -12.92 -28.52 16.17
C GLN A 346 -14.00 -27.97 17.10
N SER A 347 -15.22 -27.77 16.63
CA SER A 347 -16.32 -27.32 17.45
C SER A 347 -16.92 -28.51 18.21
N PRO A 348 -17.07 -28.47 19.56
CA PRO A 348 -17.69 -29.55 20.33
C PRO A 348 -19.11 -29.79 19.82
N ARG A 349 -19.42 -31.02 19.44
CA ARG A 349 -20.80 -31.42 19.12
C ARG A 349 -21.67 -31.24 20.35
N PRO A 350 -22.91 -30.70 20.24
CA PRO A 350 -23.76 -30.42 21.39
C PRO A 350 -24.28 -31.65 22.15
N ASN A 351 -23.71 -32.85 21.99
CA ASN A 351 -24.23 -34.11 22.53
C ASN A 351 -23.21 -34.96 23.33
N ASP A 352 -22.18 -34.36 23.96
CA ASP A 352 -21.35 -35.05 24.93
C ASP A 352 -21.49 -34.48 26.35
N GLN A 353 -22.72 -34.44 26.84
CA GLN A 353 -22.98 -34.42 28.26
C GLN A 353 -23.56 -35.77 28.65
N GLY A 354 -22.70 -36.60 29.18
CA GLY A 354 -23.18 -37.81 29.88
C GLY A 354 -22.24 -39.01 29.83
N SER A 355 -21.25 -39.02 30.72
CA SER A 355 -21.09 -40.12 31.71
C SER A 355 -19.69 -39.97 32.35
N ASP A 356 -19.77 -39.39 33.51
CA ASP A 356 -18.77 -39.51 34.54
C ASP A 356 -19.00 -40.88 35.16
N ASP A 357 -18.03 -41.77 35.11
CA ASP A 357 -17.88 -42.79 36.16
C ASP A 357 -16.50 -43.43 36.16
N GLY A 358 -15.82 -43.31 37.30
CA GLY A 358 -15.06 -44.39 37.88
C GLY A 358 -13.56 -44.52 37.70
N GLY A 359 -12.80 -43.88 38.58
CA GLY A 359 -11.80 -44.57 39.38
C GLY A 359 -10.36 -44.69 38.88
N PRO A 360 -9.42 -44.60 39.82
CA PRO A 360 -8.01 -44.37 39.52
C PRO A 360 -7.14 -45.63 39.61
N GLY A 361 -6.00 -45.60 38.96
CA GLY A 361 -4.91 -46.57 39.24
C GLY A 361 -3.63 -46.28 38.47
N PRO A 362 -2.50 -46.41 39.12
CA PRO A 362 -1.27 -45.71 38.78
C PRO A 362 -0.23 -46.57 38.05
N ASP A 363 0.87 -45.90 37.72
CA ASP A 363 2.23 -46.39 37.54
C ASP A 363 2.73 -46.77 36.14
N GLY A 364 3.81 -46.11 35.81
CA GLY A 364 4.99 -46.68 35.25
C GLY A 364 5.57 -45.99 34.01
N PRO A 365 6.81 -45.52 34.08
CA PRO A 365 7.49 -44.95 32.92
C PRO A 365 8.05 -46.04 32.02
N SER A 366 8.04 -45.78 30.72
CA SER A 366 8.79 -46.65 29.79
C SER A 366 9.61 -45.78 28.83
N ASP A 367 10.89 -46.03 28.88
CA ASP A 367 11.99 -45.49 28.09
C ASP A 367 11.87 -45.79 26.58
N PRO A 368 12.64 -45.04 25.75
CA PRO A 368 12.63 -45.20 24.29
C PRO A 368 13.52 -46.39 23.84
N PRO A 369 13.25 -46.97 22.69
CA PRO A 369 14.15 -47.96 22.11
C PRO A 369 15.23 -47.35 21.21
N PRO A 370 16.36 -48.10 21.04
CA PRO A 370 17.62 -47.56 20.56
C PRO A 370 17.85 -47.67 19.05
N ASP A 371 18.90 -46.98 18.63
CA ASP A 371 19.56 -47.01 17.34
C ASP A 371 19.99 -48.42 16.88
N GLY A 372 20.02 -48.60 15.56
CA GLY A 372 20.73 -49.68 14.95
C GLY A 372 21.02 -49.47 13.45
N PRO A 373 22.22 -49.78 13.00
CA PRO A 373 22.81 -49.24 11.78
C PRO A 373 22.86 -50.24 10.62
N GLY A 374 23.10 -49.73 9.44
CA GLY A 374 23.52 -50.52 8.28
C GLY A 374 23.27 -49.77 6.99
N GLY A 375 24.20 -49.32 6.25
CA GLY A 375 25.40 -49.94 5.72
C GLY A 375 25.12 -50.40 4.28
N GLY A 376 25.70 -49.69 3.28
CA GLY A 376 25.58 -50.09 1.89
C GLY A 376 26.26 -49.13 0.92
N ALA A 377 27.57 -49.21 0.85
CA ALA A 377 28.38 -48.57 -0.18
C ALA A 377 28.29 -49.31 -1.52
N ARG A 378 28.33 -48.57 -2.62
CA ARG A 378 28.93 -48.95 -3.91
C ARG A 378 29.15 -47.68 -4.71
N ALA A 379 30.36 -47.30 -4.88
CA ALA A 379 31.41 -47.68 -5.81
C ALA A 379 31.33 -46.92 -7.13
N ASP A 380 32.29 -46.06 -7.24
CA ASP A 380 33.00 -45.44 -8.35
C ASP A 380 32.75 -45.98 -9.77
N GLN A 381 32.69 -45.04 -10.70
CA GLN A 381 33.56 -45.06 -11.87
C GLN A 381 33.58 -43.68 -12.61
N PRO A 382 34.60 -43.41 -13.43
CA PRO A 382 35.27 -42.13 -13.45
C PRO A 382 34.94 -41.20 -14.65
N ALA A 383 35.47 -40.03 -14.49
CA ALA A 383 35.44 -38.92 -15.42
C ALA A 383 35.88 -39.25 -16.85
N ASN A 384 35.22 -38.61 -17.82
CA ASN A 384 35.83 -38.25 -19.08
C ASN A 384 35.64 -36.78 -19.35
N GLY A 385 36.70 -36.18 -19.80
CA GLY A 385 37.02 -34.76 -19.91
C GLY A 385 36.15 -33.93 -20.84
N PRO A 386 36.46 -32.62 -20.98
CA PRO A 386 35.52 -31.62 -21.43
C PRO A 386 35.42 -31.54 -22.94
N ALA A 387 34.23 -31.84 -23.46
CA ALA A 387 33.85 -31.39 -24.81
C ALA A 387 33.10 -30.05 -24.66
N ILE A 388 33.64 -29.01 -25.31
CA ILE A 388 32.99 -27.72 -25.50
C ILE A 388 31.87 -27.91 -26.56
N PRO A 389 30.60 -27.74 -26.25
CA PRO A 389 29.60 -27.63 -27.30
C PRO A 389 29.39 -26.15 -27.62
N SER A 390 29.84 -25.74 -28.77
CA SER A 390 29.36 -24.55 -29.49
C SER A 390 27.94 -24.90 -30.00
N GLY A 391 26.92 -24.23 -29.47
CA GLY A 391 25.58 -24.37 -29.98
C GLY A 391 24.57 -23.71 -29.05
N ASP A 392 23.69 -22.89 -29.61
CA ASP A 392 22.51 -22.35 -28.94
C ASP A 392 21.69 -23.49 -28.32
N GLY A 393 21.89 -23.75 -27.06
CA GLY A 393 21.14 -24.75 -26.30
C GLY A 393 19.72 -24.25 -26.00
N PRO A 394 18.73 -25.15 -25.83
CA PRO A 394 17.34 -24.78 -25.58
C PRO A 394 17.23 -23.95 -24.29
N SER A 395 16.51 -22.83 -24.40
CA SER A 395 16.24 -21.94 -23.26
C SER A 395 15.43 -22.71 -22.20
N ARG A 396 15.96 -22.81 -20.98
CA ARG A 396 15.30 -23.44 -19.83
C ARG A 396 14.56 -22.42 -18.99
N GLN A 397 13.39 -22.80 -18.48
CA GLN A 397 12.68 -22.04 -17.45
C GLN A 397 13.48 -22.00 -16.13
N LEU A 398 13.34 -20.90 -15.38
CA LEU A 398 13.97 -20.73 -14.07
C LEU A 398 13.52 -21.79 -13.07
N PRO A 399 14.43 -22.25 -12.21
CA PRO A 399 14.05 -23.01 -11.01
C PRO A 399 13.30 -22.08 -10.04
N ALA A 400 12.44 -22.65 -9.20
CA ALA A 400 11.74 -21.90 -8.16
C ALA A 400 12.74 -21.04 -7.33
N PRO A 401 12.44 -19.77 -7.07
CA PRO A 401 13.32 -18.89 -6.32
C PRO A 401 13.53 -19.42 -4.88
N SER A 402 14.71 -19.18 -4.32
CA SER A 402 14.95 -19.43 -2.89
C SER A 402 14.08 -18.50 -2.05
N ALA A 403 13.77 -18.91 -0.80
CA ALA A 403 12.95 -18.12 0.12
C ALA A 403 13.47 -16.67 0.21
N PRO A 404 12.59 -15.68 0.12
CA PRO A 404 12.98 -14.27 0.21
C PRO A 404 13.54 -13.95 1.61
N PHE A 405 14.52 -13.07 1.66
CA PHE A 405 15.18 -12.63 2.88
C PHE A 405 15.07 -11.11 3.05
N ARG A 406 15.26 -10.58 4.25
CA ARG A 406 15.29 -9.14 4.47
C ARG A 406 16.56 -8.55 3.85
N ALA A 407 16.41 -7.81 2.76
CA ALA A 407 17.51 -7.21 2.03
C ALA A 407 18.18 -6.07 2.84
N ARG A 408 19.51 -5.90 2.63
CA ARG A 408 20.23 -4.73 3.14
C ARG A 408 19.76 -3.48 2.40
N LEU A 409 19.60 -2.37 3.13
CA LEU A 409 19.26 -1.08 2.53
C LEU A 409 20.37 -0.62 1.57
N LEU A 410 20.05 -0.55 0.30
CA LEU A 410 20.85 0.12 -0.73
C LEU A 410 20.32 1.55 -0.88
N SER A 411 21.16 2.57 -0.69
CA SER A 411 20.77 3.98 -0.81
C SER A 411 21.70 4.72 -1.77
N VAL A 412 21.17 5.75 -2.44
CA VAL A 412 21.96 6.64 -3.27
C VAL A 412 22.71 7.62 -2.38
N PRO A 413 24.05 7.77 -2.52
CA PRO A 413 24.83 8.73 -1.74
C PRO A 413 24.39 10.18 -1.98
N GLY A 414 24.63 11.05 -0.98
CA GLY A 414 24.28 12.47 -1.06
C GLY A 414 22.83 12.78 -0.71
N VAL A 415 22.44 14.06 -0.89
CA VAL A 415 21.11 14.59 -0.60
C VAL A 415 20.39 14.87 -1.91
N GLY A 416 19.21 14.30 -2.12
CA GLY A 416 18.40 14.48 -3.32
C GLY A 416 17.44 15.67 -3.25
N GLU A 417 16.61 15.81 -4.28
CA GLU A 417 15.66 16.92 -4.43
C GLU A 417 14.22 16.60 -4.00
N GLY A 418 13.99 15.41 -3.43
CA GLY A 418 12.73 15.07 -2.76
C GLY A 418 11.67 14.43 -3.65
N ALA A 419 12.03 13.52 -4.56
CA ALA A 419 11.05 12.67 -5.25
C ALA A 419 10.23 11.84 -4.24
N PRO A 420 8.93 11.60 -4.46
CA PRO A 420 8.11 10.83 -3.52
C PRO A 420 8.68 9.45 -3.21
N GLY A 421 8.92 9.14 -1.92
CA GLY A 421 9.45 7.84 -1.48
C GLY A 421 10.28 7.90 -0.20
N ARG A 422 10.99 6.79 0.15
CA ARG A 422 11.62 6.63 1.48
C ARG A 422 12.99 5.95 1.48
N ARG A 423 13.69 5.90 0.37
CA ARG A 423 14.98 5.20 0.29
C ARG A 423 16.15 6.06 0.72
N SER A 424 16.38 7.17 0.06
CA SER A 424 17.57 8.01 0.20
C SER A 424 17.26 9.34 0.88
N ARG A 425 18.31 10.04 1.40
CA ARG A 425 18.16 11.37 1.99
C ARG A 425 17.88 12.39 0.90
N ALA A 426 16.96 13.32 1.19
CA ALA A 426 16.61 14.39 0.25
C ALA A 426 16.17 15.66 0.98
N ARG A 427 16.25 16.80 0.30
CA ARG A 427 15.57 18.03 0.71
C ARG A 427 14.09 17.88 0.38
N THR A 428 13.23 18.04 1.38
CA THR A 428 11.79 17.82 1.25
C THR A 428 11.01 18.95 1.90
N GLU A 429 9.78 19.15 1.48
CA GLU A 429 8.90 20.17 2.06
C GLU A 429 8.48 19.86 3.50
N GLN A 430 8.33 18.60 3.81
CA GLN A 430 7.78 18.11 5.08
C GLN A 430 8.83 17.36 5.93
N GLY A 431 10.11 17.51 5.65
CA GLY A 431 11.19 16.88 6.39
C GLY A 431 11.50 17.55 7.73
N ARG A 432 12.40 16.93 8.50
CA ARG A 432 12.98 17.54 9.71
C ARG A 432 13.77 18.78 9.32
N MET A 433 13.52 19.89 10.01
CA MET A 433 14.30 21.10 9.85
C MET A 433 15.75 20.89 10.34
N VAL A 434 16.71 21.16 9.47
CA VAL A 434 18.14 20.91 9.72
C VAL A 434 18.91 22.22 9.89
N ARG A 435 18.59 23.24 9.12
CA ARG A 435 19.25 24.54 9.19
C ARG A 435 18.38 25.66 8.62
N ALA A 436 18.73 26.89 8.91
CA ALA A 436 18.22 28.08 8.23
C ALA A 436 19.22 28.56 7.14
N ALA A 437 18.72 29.04 6.01
CA ALA A 437 19.50 29.60 4.93
C ALA A 437 19.00 31.02 4.56
N SER A 438 19.91 31.89 4.16
CA SER A 438 19.56 33.24 3.68
C SER A 438 19.01 33.22 2.26
N ASP A 439 19.39 32.20 1.47
CA ASP A 439 18.99 32.08 0.09
C ASP A 439 18.38 30.69 -0.15
N ASN A 440 17.12 30.65 -0.54
CA ASN A 440 16.45 29.44 -0.97
C ASN A 440 15.65 29.72 -2.23
N PRO A 441 16.29 29.61 -3.42
CA PRO A 441 15.69 29.99 -4.69
C PRO A 441 14.39 29.23 -5.03
N HIS A 442 14.12 28.14 -4.33
CA HIS A 442 13.00 27.26 -4.66
C HIS A 442 11.75 27.47 -3.78
N ARG A 443 11.77 28.31 -2.71
CA ARG A 443 10.62 28.41 -1.78
C ARG A 443 10.50 29.74 -1.03
N ALA A 444 9.66 30.59 -1.55
CA ALA A 444 9.22 31.81 -0.85
C ALA A 444 8.35 31.55 0.41
N ALA A 445 7.89 30.30 0.63
CA ALA A 445 6.84 29.99 1.61
C ALA A 445 7.31 29.44 2.96
N ASP A 446 8.55 29.02 3.11
CA ASP A 446 9.03 28.32 4.32
C ASP A 446 9.97 29.21 5.17
N LEU A 447 9.40 30.25 5.78
CA LEU A 447 10.14 31.21 6.57
C LEU A 447 10.54 30.61 7.92
N HIS A 448 11.82 30.67 8.27
CA HIS A 448 12.34 30.27 9.57
C HIS A 448 12.27 31.45 10.55
N LEU A 449 11.12 31.64 11.22
CA LEU A 449 10.89 32.78 12.10
C LEU A 449 11.98 33.01 13.14
N PRO A 450 12.41 32.01 13.95
CA PRO A 450 13.47 32.24 14.97
C PRO A 450 14.77 32.74 14.36
N ALA A 451 15.22 32.17 13.23
CA ALA A 451 16.46 32.58 12.58
C ALA A 451 16.34 33.96 11.92
N THR A 452 15.16 34.30 11.37
CA THR A 452 14.85 35.64 10.84
C THR A 452 14.90 36.67 11.95
N VAL A 453 14.28 36.40 13.09
CA VAL A 453 14.35 37.28 14.26
C VAL A 453 15.79 37.44 14.77
N ALA A 454 16.52 36.35 14.87
CA ALA A 454 17.94 36.39 15.30
C ALA A 454 18.81 37.18 14.31
N ALA A 455 18.56 37.08 13.01
CA ALA A 455 19.26 37.88 11.99
C ALA A 455 18.91 39.38 12.06
N ALA A 456 17.66 39.72 12.36
CA ALA A 456 17.20 41.11 12.46
C ALA A 456 17.59 41.77 13.76
N ALA A 457 17.71 41.03 14.86
CA ALA A 457 17.91 41.56 16.23
C ALA A 457 19.13 42.51 16.40
N PRO A 458 20.33 42.21 15.85
CA PRO A 458 21.49 43.09 15.99
C PRO A 458 21.31 44.47 15.34
N HIS A 459 20.41 44.56 14.32
CA HIS A 459 20.26 45.74 13.50
C HIS A 459 19.16 46.71 13.97
N GLN A 460 18.44 46.37 15.05
CA GLN A 460 17.24 47.15 15.48
C GLN A 460 17.59 48.55 15.92
N ARG A 461 18.68 48.77 16.66
CA ARG A 461 19.11 50.10 17.09
C ARG A 461 19.49 50.98 15.87
N GLY A 462 20.30 50.44 14.95
CA GLY A 462 20.71 51.15 13.74
C GLY A 462 19.55 51.45 12.76
N ARG A 463 18.43 50.74 12.89
CA ARG A 463 17.20 50.97 12.11
C ARG A 463 16.22 51.96 12.76
N GLY A 464 16.56 52.49 13.92
CA GLY A 464 15.73 53.49 14.62
C GLY A 464 14.49 52.91 15.29
N ARG A 465 14.54 51.65 15.79
CA ARG A 465 13.43 51.02 16.51
C ARG A 465 13.11 51.78 17.79
N THR A 466 11.89 52.27 17.94
CA THR A 466 11.37 52.98 19.12
C THR A 466 10.19 52.29 19.81
N GLY A 467 9.64 51.22 19.20
CA GLY A 467 8.46 50.50 19.68
C GLY A 467 8.66 49.01 19.88
N PRO A 468 7.63 48.25 20.32
CA PRO A 468 7.73 46.83 20.63
C PRO A 468 7.90 45.94 19.38
N GLY A 469 7.58 46.40 18.16
CA GLY A 469 7.70 45.62 16.92
C GLY A 469 9.15 45.48 16.43
N LEU A 470 9.44 44.44 15.65
CA LEU A 470 10.71 44.22 14.95
C LEU A 470 10.68 44.88 13.55
N LEU A 471 11.71 45.66 13.22
CA LEU A 471 11.91 46.18 11.87
C LEU A 471 12.67 45.16 11.04
N LEU A 472 11.93 44.43 10.18
CA LEU A 472 12.49 43.39 9.31
C LEU A 472 12.84 43.97 7.93
N ARG A 473 13.96 43.55 7.35
CA ARG A 473 14.36 43.79 5.97
C ARG A 473 14.46 42.44 5.22
N ARG A 474 14.44 42.48 3.89
CA ARG A 474 14.56 41.29 3.06
C ARG A 474 15.83 40.47 3.37
N ASP A 475 16.92 41.14 3.68
CA ASP A 475 18.19 40.50 4.02
C ASP A 475 18.19 39.77 5.37
N ASP A 476 17.20 40.02 6.22
CA ASP A 476 17.01 39.31 7.48
C ASP A 476 16.27 37.98 7.31
N LEU A 477 15.57 37.82 6.18
CA LEU A 477 14.76 36.63 5.95
C LEU A 477 15.64 35.37 5.93
N ARG A 478 15.24 34.37 6.67
CA ARG A 478 15.86 33.07 6.72
C ARG A 478 14.82 32.02 6.42
N HIS A 479 15.16 31.13 5.49
CA HIS A 479 14.29 30.04 5.04
C HIS A 479 14.70 28.75 5.73
N ALA A 480 13.73 27.92 6.09
CA ALA A 480 13.97 26.61 6.66
C ALA A 480 14.45 25.63 5.58
N VAL A 481 15.57 24.97 5.84
CA VAL A 481 16.03 23.84 5.03
C VAL A 481 15.62 22.56 5.76
N ARG A 482 14.74 21.80 5.14
CA ARG A 482 14.21 20.54 5.68
C ARG A 482 14.82 19.36 4.95
N GLU A 483 15.12 18.30 5.67
CA GLU A 483 15.56 17.03 5.12
C GLU A 483 14.60 15.90 5.50
N GLY A 484 14.30 15.08 4.54
CA GLY A 484 13.49 13.87 4.68
C GLY A 484 14.08 12.73 3.87
N ARG A 485 13.23 11.90 3.30
CA ARG A 485 13.61 10.78 2.43
C ARG A 485 12.89 10.87 1.11
N GLU A 486 13.54 10.37 0.06
CA GLU A 486 12.99 10.28 -1.30
C GLU A 486 12.96 8.84 -1.80
N GLY A 487 12.13 8.59 -2.83
CA GLY A 487 12.15 7.38 -3.63
C GLY A 487 13.15 7.49 -4.77
N ASN A 488 13.74 6.35 -5.13
CA ASN A 488 14.70 6.24 -6.20
C ASN A 488 14.15 5.43 -7.38
N LEU A 489 14.87 5.44 -8.50
CA LEU A 489 14.69 4.46 -9.56
C LEU A 489 15.69 3.32 -9.34
N VAL A 490 15.22 2.13 -8.99
CA VAL A 490 16.07 0.95 -8.85
C VAL A 490 16.00 0.14 -10.14
N LEU A 491 17.07 0.18 -10.92
CA LEU A 491 17.16 -0.56 -12.18
C LEU A 491 18.04 -1.81 -11.99
N PHE A 492 17.44 -2.97 -12.13
CA PHE A 492 18.14 -4.26 -12.08
C PHE A 492 18.67 -4.63 -13.46
N VAL A 493 19.93 -5.08 -13.51
CA VAL A 493 20.58 -5.64 -14.71
C VAL A 493 21.06 -7.03 -14.35
N VAL A 494 20.36 -8.04 -14.86
CA VAL A 494 20.50 -9.43 -14.44
C VAL A 494 21.14 -10.27 -15.54
N ASP A 495 22.21 -10.93 -15.18
CA ASP A 495 22.88 -11.94 -16.02
C ASP A 495 22.04 -13.22 -16.05
N ALA A 496 21.53 -13.54 -17.22
CA ALA A 496 20.78 -14.77 -17.48
C ALA A 496 21.55 -15.72 -18.42
N SER A 497 22.86 -15.60 -18.51
CA SER A 497 23.72 -16.42 -19.36
C SER A 497 23.87 -17.87 -18.86
N GLY A 498 24.51 -18.70 -19.68
CA GLY A 498 24.74 -20.11 -19.36
C GLY A 498 25.62 -20.36 -18.13
N SER A 499 26.56 -19.44 -17.82
CA SER A 499 27.39 -19.52 -16.60
C SER A 499 26.56 -19.40 -15.33
N MET A 500 25.41 -18.71 -15.40
CA MET A 500 24.45 -18.56 -14.31
C MET A 500 23.42 -19.70 -14.21
N ALA A 501 23.37 -20.60 -15.22
CA ALA A 501 22.33 -21.64 -15.35
C ALA A 501 22.40 -22.78 -14.31
N ALA A 502 23.41 -22.85 -13.44
CA ALA A 502 23.43 -23.78 -12.32
C ALA A 502 22.23 -23.50 -11.41
N ARG A 503 21.31 -24.49 -11.27
CA ARG A 503 20.02 -24.35 -10.57
C ARG A 503 20.09 -23.61 -9.22
N ARG A 504 21.11 -23.90 -8.42
CA ARG A 504 21.29 -23.27 -7.09
C ARG A 504 21.68 -21.77 -7.20
N ARG A 505 22.50 -21.38 -8.18
CA ARG A 505 22.91 -20.00 -8.40
C ARG A 505 21.73 -19.14 -8.84
N MET A 506 20.98 -19.63 -9.81
CA MET A 506 19.85 -18.91 -10.35
C MET A 506 18.70 -18.77 -9.35
N ALA A 507 18.45 -19.80 -8.53
CA ALA A 507 17.49 -19.70 -7.42
C ALA A 507 17.92 -18.65 -6.38
N ALA A 508 19.22 -18.58 -6.05
CA ALA A 508 19.74 -17.55 -5.13
C ALA A 508 19.65 -16.13 -5.71
N VAL A 509 19.97 -15.97 -7.00
CA VAL A 509 19.84 -14.67 -7.69
C VAL A 509 18.39 -14.23 -7.80
N SER A 510 17.49 -15.13 -8.19
CA SER A 510 16.05 -14.84 -8.25
C SER A 510 15.50 -14.47 -6.86
N GLY A 511 15.89 -15.18 -5.80
CA GLY A 511 15.54 -14.84 -4.43
C GLY A 511 16.10 -13.48 -3.98
N ALA A 512 17.33 -13.14 -4.39
CA ALA A 512 17.92 -11.82 -4.12
C ALA A 512 17.20 -10.70 -4.86
N VAL A 513 16.88 -10.90 -6.14
CA VAL A 513 16.11 -9.92 -6.94
C VAL A 513 14.73 -9.72 -6.33
N LEU A 514 14.03 -10.77 -5.96
CA LEU A 514 12.72 -10.69 -5.30
C LEU A 514 12.81 -9.94 -3.97
N SER A 515 13.85 -10.22 -3.16
CA SER A 515 14.07 -9.55 -1.87
C SER A 515 14.35 -8.06 -2.04
N LEU A 516 15.15 -7.67 -3.04
CA LEU A 516 15.44 -6.27 -3.37
C LEU A 516 14.24 -5.56 -4.00
N LEU A 517 13.45 -6.24 -4.81
CA LEU A 517 12.19 -5.73 -5.35
C LEU A 517 11.20 -5.44 -4.22
N ARG A 518 11.09 -6.36 -3.25
CA ARG A 518 10.26 -6.16 -2.06
C ARG A 518 10.68 -4.95 -1.24
N ASP A 519 12.01 -4.78 -1.03
CA ASP A 519 12.55 -3.59 -0.35
C ASP A 519 12.26 -2.29 -1.13
N ALA A 520 12.43 -2.32 -2.46
CA ALA A 520 12.15 -1.18 -3.32
C ALA A 520 10.67 -0.76 -3.25
N TYR A 521 9.79 -1.74 -3.29
CA TYR A 521 8.35 -1.53 -3.15
C TYR A 521 7.97 -0.89 -1.81
N GLN A 522 8.44 -1.43 -0.68
CA GLN A 522 8.17 -0.87 0.65
C GLN A 522 8.65 0.57 0.80
N ARG A 523 9.55 1.01 -0.08
CA ARG A 523 10.13 2.37 -0.08
C ARG A 523 9.54 3.30 -1.14
N ARG A 524 8.53 2.85 -1.88
CA ARG A 524 7.90 3.61 -2.98
C ARG A 524 8.87 4.02 -4.09
N ASP A 525 9.80 3.12 -4.42
CA ASP A 525 10.70 3.30 -5.55
C ASP A 525 10.02 2.89 -6.86
N LYS A 526 10.52 3.44 -7.97
CA LYS A 526 10.28 2.84 -9.29
C LYS A 526 11.27 1.71 -9.50
N VAL A 527 10.83 0.62 -10.11
CA VAL A 527 11.65 -0.55 -10.39
C VAL A 527 11.63 -0.86 -11.87
N GLY A 528 12.81 -1.15 -12.43
CA GLY A 528 12.98 -1.65 -13.79
C GLY A 528 13.88 -2.88 -13.83
N LEU A 529 13.74 -3.73 -14.85
CA LEU A 529 14.51 -4.96 -15.01
C LEU A 529 15.00 -5.12 -16.44
N ILE A 530 16.30 -5.27 -16.59
CA ILE A 530 16.98 -5.63 -17.83
C ILE A 530 17.59 -7.02 -17.63
N SER A 531 17.40 -7.91 -18.58
CA SER A 531 18.09 -9.19 -18.65
C SER A 531 19.02 -9.19 -19.87
N PHE A 532 20.20 -9.77 -19.71
CA PHE A 532 21.12 -9.96 -20.83
C PHE A 532 21.56 -11.43 -20.96
N ARG A 533 21.50 -11.96 -22.17
CA ARG A 533 21.86 -13.34 -22.50
C ARG A 533 22.01 -13.53 -24.01
N ALA A 534 22.63 -14.63 -24.43
CA ALA A 534 22.82 -15.00 -25.84
C ALA A 534 23.51 -13.88 -26.65
N GLY A 535 22.81 -13.15 -27.47
CA GLY A 535 23.37 -12.12 -28.35
C GLY A 535 23.06 -10.68 -27.92
N GLY A 536 22.29 -10.43 -26.84
CA GLY A 536 21.88 -9.06 -26.50
C GLY A 536 21.22 -8.89 -25.14
N ALA A 537 20.81 -7.66 -24.87
CA ALA A 537 20.08 -7.27 -23.67
C ALA A 537 18.63 -6.88 -24.00
N GLU A 538 17.73 -7.25 -23.12
CA GLU A 538 16.28 -6.99 -23.25
C GLU A 538 15.76 -6.26 -22.02
N LEU A 539 14.97 -5.21 -22.23
CA LEU A 539 14.23 -4.52 -21.17
C LEU A 539 12.95 -5.32 -20.85
N LEU A 540 13.03 -6.21 -19.88
CA LEU A 540 11.90 -7.06 -19.48
C LEU A 540 10.81 -6.28 -18.73
N LEU A 541 11.24 -5.34 -17.87
CA LEU A 541 10.34 -4.50 -17.08
C LEU A 541 10.75 -3.03 -17.27
N PRO A 542 9.94 -2.24 -17.97
CA PRO A 542 10.08 -0.79 -17.95
C PRO A 542 9.92 -0.23 -16.54
N PRO A 543 10.57 0.91 -16.20
CA PRO A 543 10.45 1.52 -14.88
C PRO A 543 8.99 1.69 -14.44
N THR A 544 8.59 0.99 -13.37
CA THR A 544 7.22 0.97 -12.83
C THR A 544 7.24 0.95 -11.31
N SER A 545 6.14 1.38 -10.68
CA SER A 545 5.89 1.22 -9.24
C SER A 545 5.00 0.00 -8.94
N SER A 546 4.60 -0.78 -9.96
CA SER A 546 3.71 -1.93 -9.85
C SER A 546 4.47 -3.23 -9.58
N VAL A 547 4.21 -3.86 -8.45
CA VAL A 547 4.80 -5.15 -8.05
C VAL A 547 4.23 -6.33 -8.84
N PRO A 548 2.92 -6.42 -9.09
CA PRO A 548 2.35 -7.51 -9.88
C PRO A 548 2.95 -7.60 -11.28
N VAL A 549 3.15 -6.44 -11.93
CA VAL A 549 3.78 -6.38 -13.26
C VAL A 549 5.23 -6.82 -13.19
N ALA A 550 5.96 -6.43 -12.13
CA ALA A 550 7.35 -6.83 -11.92
C ALA A 550 7.47 -8.36 -11.77
N ARG A 551 6.61 -9.00 -11.00
CA ARG A 551 6.57 -10.45 -10.83
C ARG A 551 6.26 -11.18 -12.14
N ALA A 552 5.17 -10.82 -12.81
CA ALA A 552 4.76 -11.47 -14.06
C ALA A 552 5.87 -11.41 -15.15
N ARG A 553 6.73 -10.41 -15.10
CA ARG A 553 7.88 -10.28 -16.01
C ARG A 553 9.10 -11.08 -15.56
N LEU A 554 9.34 -11.20 -14.24
CA LEU A 554 10.40 -12.06 -13.69
C LEU A 554 10.18 -13.55 -14.01
N ASP A 555 8.95 -14.02 -13.94
CA ASP A 555 8.59 -15.41 -14.25
C ASP A 555 8.84 -15.77 -15.74
N ARG A 556 8.97 -14.77 -16.60
CA ARG A 556 9.32 -14.92 -18.03
C ARG A 556 10.83 -14.93 -18.30
N LEU A 557 11.67 -14.73 -17.28
CA LEU A 557 13.13 -14.78 -17.42
C LEU A 557 13.55 -16.18 -17.90
N ARG A 558 14.28 -16.22 -19.01
CA ARG A 558 14.86 -17.46 -19.55
C ARG A 558 16.36 -17.42 -19.39
N THR A 559 17.00 -18.54 -19.14
CA THR A 559 18.44 -18.64 -18.94
C THR A 559 19.11 -19.42 -20.06
N GLY A 560 20.38 -19.10 -20.35
CA GLY A 560 21.23 -19.80 -21.30
C GLY A 560 21.95 -18.88 -22.30
N GLY A 561 22.90 -19.39 -23.00
CA GLY A 561 23.68 -18.69 -24.04
C GLY A 561 24.88 -17.91 -23.50
N ARG A 562 25.43 -17.02 -24.31
CA ARG A 562 26.60 -16.16 -24.03
C ARG A 562 26.24 -14.98 -23.14
N THR A 563 27.26 -14.23 -22.69
CA THR A 563 27.12 -13.10 -21.75
C THR A 563 27.42 -11.77 -22.44
N PRO A 564 26.43 -11.04 -22.98
CA PRO A 564 26.60 -9.70 -23.57
C PRO A 564 26.53 -8.61 -22.49
N LEU A 565 27.46 -8.62 -21.53
CA LEU A 565 27.48 -7.73 -20.36
C LEU A 565 27.54 -6.25 -20.75
N ALA A 566 28.35 -5.91 -21.75
CA ALA A 566 28.49 -4.54 -22.25
C ALA A 566 27.14 -3.99 -22.79
N ASP A 567 26.40 -4.80 -23.55
CA ASP A 567 25.10 -4.42 -24.09
C ASP A 567 24.05 -4.24 -22.97
N GLY A 568 24.09 -5.09 -21.92
CA GLY A 568 23.29 -4.94 -20.72
C GLY A 568 23.48 -3.57 -20.05
N LEU A 569 24.73 -3.15 -19.85
CA LEU A 569 25.08 -1.88 -19.23
C LEU A 569 24.71 -0.67 -20.12
N LEU A 570 24.91 -0.77 -21.44
CA LEU A 570 24.52 0.29 -22.38
C LEU A 570 23.00 0.42 -22.51
N THR A 571 22.27 -0.69 -22.41
CA THR A 571 20.81 -0.67 -22.37
C THR A 571 20.32 -0.01 -21.08
N ALA A 572 20.95 -0.31 -19.93
CA ALA A 572 20.67 0.37 -18.68
C ALA A 572 20.90 1.89 -18.80
N ARG A 573 22.02 2.30 -19.39
CA ARG A 573 22.33 3.72 -19.62
C ARG A 573 21.25 4.42 -20.44
N ARG A 574 20.74 3.79 -21.52
CA ARG A 574 19.64 4.32 -22.35
C ARG A 574 18.34 4.49 -21.54
N VAL A 575 17.97 3.49 -20.76
CA VAL A 575 16.77 3.52 -19.90
C VAL A 575 16.88 4.61 -18.84
N LEU A 576 18.02 4.73 -18.17
CA LEU A 576 18.27 5.76 -17.16
C LEU A 576 18.25 7.17 -17.77
N GLY A 577 18.80 7.35 -18.97
CA GLY A 577 18.74 8.62 -19.70
C GLY A 577 17.30 9.03 -20.01
N ALA A 578 16.48 8.11 -20.49
CA ALA A 578 15.07 8.36 -20.78
C ALA A 578 14.27 8.72 -19.50
N GLU A 579 14.51 8.01 -18.39
CA GLU A 579 13.83 8.30 -17.11
C GLU A 579 14.28 9.61 -16.48
N ARG A 580 15.54 10.00 -16.62
CA ARG A 580 16.04 11.31 -16.17
C ARG A 580 15.32 12.47 -16.86
N LEU A 581 14.90 12.29 -18.12
CA LEU A 581 14.09 13.30 -18.83
C LEU A 581 12.63 13.34 -18.34
N ARG A 582 12.07 12.19 -17.94
CA ARG A 582 10.68 12.08 -17.46
C ARG A 582 10.53 12.52 -16.01
N ASP A 583 11.46 12.15 -15.15
CA ASP A 583 11.44 12.43 -13.72
C ASP A 583 12.84 12.86 -13.23
N PRO A 584 13.26 14.12 -13.48
CA PRO A 584 14.62 14.60 -13.21
C PRO A 584 14.96 14.61 -11.71
N LYS A 585 13.97 14.65 -10.82
CA LYS A 585 14.17 14.63 -9.36
C LYS A 585 14.47 13.25 -8.80
N ARG A 586 14.14 12.19 -9.54
CA ARG A 586 14.29 10.81 -9.08
C ARG A 586 15.67 10.28 -9.39
N ARG A 587 16.49 10.10 -8.35
CA ARG A 587 17.87 9.61 -8.52
C ARG A 587 17.91 8.11 -8.82
N PRO A 588 18.69 7.68 -9.84
CA PRO A 588 18.81 6.27 -10.19
C PRO A 588 19.76 5.52 -9.23
N LEU A 589 19.43 4.25 -8.99
CA LEU A 589 20.29 3.24 -8.38
C LEU A 589 20.34 2.03 -9.32
N LEU A 590 21.50 1.76 -9.90
CA LEU A 590 21.73 0.61 -10.76
C LEU A 590 22.22 -0.58 -9.92
N VAL A 591 21.55 -1.72 -10.04
CA VAL A 591 21.95 -2.97 -9.37
C VAL A 591 22.28 -4.02 -10.43
N VAL A 592 23.56 -4.37 -10.55
CA VAL A 592 24.06 -5.33 -11.55
C VAL A 592 24.32 -6.67 -10.86
N LEU A 593 23.64 -7.72 -11.29
CA LEU A 593 23.83 -9.10 -10.78
C LEU A 593 24.52 -9.92 -11.87
N THR A 594 25.79 -10.26 -11.66
CA THR A 594 26.62 -10.98 -12.65
C THR A 594 27.78 -11.71 -11.97
N ASP A 595 28.35 -12.72 -12.61
CA ASP A 595 29.64 -13.32 -12.24
C ASP A 595 30.85 -12.55 -12.85
N GLY A 596 30.56 -11.45 -13.55
CA GLY A 596 31.57 -10.58 -14.19
C GLY A 596 32.12 -11.09 -15.52
N ARG A 597 31.67 -12.26 -16.00
CA ARG A 597 32.10 -12.78 -17.30
C ARG A 597 31.46 -11.98 -18.42
N ALA A 598 32.25 -11.64 -19.44
CA ALA A 598 31.76 -11.03 -20.66
C ALA A 598 32.28 -11.87 -21.83
N THR A 599 31.39 -12.38 -22.68
CA THR A 599 31.76 -13.29 -23.78
C THR A 599 31.31 -12.80 -25.16
N VAL A 600 30.54 -11.71 -25.22
CA VAL A 600 30.08 -11.10 -26.47
C VAL A 600 30.62 -9.68 -26.55
N PRO A 601 31.46 -9.37 -27.53
CA PRO A 601 31.94 -8.01 -27.76
C PRO A 601 30.87 -7.15 -28.44
N LEU A 602 30.95 -5.83 -28.28
CA LEU A 602 30.02 -4.89 -28.93
C LEU A 602 30.25 -4.81 -30.46
N ARG A 603 31.43 -5.13 -30.92
CA ARG A 603 31.80 -5.18 -32.36
C ARG A 603 32.50 -6.49 -32.65
N PRO A 604 32.33 -7.07 -33.83
CA PRO A 604 33.09 -8.25 -34.25
C PRO A 604 34.61 -8.03 -34.08
N GLY A 605 35.28 -8.97 -33.44
CA GLY A 605 36.73 -8.88 -33.16
C GLY A 605 37.12 -8.00 -31.96
N GLY A 606 36.15 -7.41 -31.24
CA GLY A 606 36.42 -6.61 -30.04
C GLY A 606 36.70 -7.48 -28.80
N ASP A 607 37.19 -6.83 -27.74
CA ASP A 607 37.39 -7.44 -26.42
C ASP A 607 36.14 -7.23 -25.55
N PRO A 608 35.37 -8.30 -25.25
CA PRO A 608 34.11 -8.17 -24.50
C PRO A 608 34.31 -7.67 -23.07
N VAL A 609 35.42 -7.99 -22.41
CA VAL A 609 35.74 -7.53 -21.06
C VAL A 609 36.02 -6.04 -21.06
N ARG A 610 36.85 -5.60 -21.98
CA ARG A 610 37.17 -4.18 -22.14
C ARG A 610 35.95 -3.33 -22.49
N ASP A 611 35.06 -3.87 -23.34
CA ASP A 611 33.79 -3.20 -23.69
C ASP A 611 32.89 -3.06 -22.46
N ALA A 612 32.78 -4.10 -21.61
CA ALA A 612 32.00 -4.06 -20.38
C ALA A 612 32.55 -3.05 -19.36
N LEU A 613 33.90 -3.02 -19.18
CA LEU A 613 34.54 -2.05 -18.29
C LEU A 613 34.36 -0.60 -18.78
N ARG A 614 34.40 -0.37 -20.07
CA ARG A 614 34.12 0.94 -20.67
C ARG A 614 32.67 1.36 -20.44
N ALA A 615 31.71 0.45 -20.65
CA ALA A 615 30.29 0.72 -20.42
C ALA A 615 30.01 1.07 -18.94
N ALA A 616 30.66 0.35 -18.00
CA ALA A 616 30.59 0.66 -16.58
C ALA A 616 31.19 2.06 -16.26
N GLY A 617 32.33 2.39 -16.85
CA GLY A 617 32.96 3.70 -16.71
C GLY A 617 32.09 4.87 -17.23
N LEU A 618 31.33 4.68 -18.30
CA LEU A 618 30.37 5.68 -18.79
C LEU A 618 29.24 5.95 -17.77
N LEU A 619 28.71 4.92 -17.14
CA LEU A 619 27.69 5.06 -16.09
C LEU A 619 28.25 5.79 -14.85
N ALA A 620 29.49 5.48 -14.47
CA ALA A 620 30.16 6.18 -13.38
C ALA A 620 30.39 7.67 -13.71
N ALA A 621 30.85 7.98 -14.94
CA ALA A 621 31.07 9.36 -15.39
C ALA A 621 29.76 10.18 -15.41
N GLU A 622 28.63 9.56 -15.64
CA GLU A 622 27.28 10.19 -15.56
C GLU A 622 26.76 10.31 -14.11
N GLY A 623 27.53 9.91 -13.10
CA GLY A 623 27.17 9.99 -11.69
C GLY A 623 26.07 9.01 -11.28
N VAL A 624 25.88 7.90 -12.00
CA VAL A 624 24.91 6.86 -11.65
C VAL A 624 25.41 6.07 -10.45
N ALA A 625 24.65 6.06 -9.36
CA ALA A 625 24.96 5.20 -8.22
C ALA A 625 24.80 3.73 -8.63
N CYS A 626 25.87 2.93 -8.46
CA CYS A 626 25.90 1.54 -8.88
C CYS A 626 26.21 0.61 -7.71
N VAL A 627 25.61 -0.57 -7.72
CA VAL A 627 25.94 -1.70 -6.83
C VAL A 627 26.15 -2.92 -7.73
N VAL A 628 27.32 -3.52 -7.66
CA VAL A 628 27.62 -4.76 -8.38
C VAL A 628 27.53 -5.92 -7.40
N VAL A 629 26.63 -6.85 -7.68
CA VAL A 629 26.43 -8.07 -6.89
C VAL A 629 27.18 -9.19 -7.55
N ASP A 630 28.21 -9.67 -6.87
CA ASP A 630 29.02 -10.81 -7.30
C ASP A 630 28.25 -12.10 -7.07
N CYS A 631 27.89 -12.76 -8.16
CA CYS A 631 27.20 -14.05 -8.19
C CYS A 631 28.16 -15.23 -8.40
N GLU A 632 29.49 -15.00 -8.37
CA GLU A 632 30.48 -16.05 -8.53
C GLU A 632 30.43 -17.02 -7.34
N SER A 633 30.31 -18.29 -7.62
CA SER A 633 30.28 -19.36 -6.62
C SER A 633 31.25 -20.47 -7.03
N GLY A 634 32.08 -20.94 -6.09
CA GLY A 634 33.05 -22.00 -6.30
C GLY A 634 34.32 -21.80 -5.47
N PRO A 635 35.19 -22.82 -5.39
CA PRO A 635 36.45 -22.73 -4.64
C PRO A 635 37.47 -21.78 -5.29
N VAL A 636 37.38 -21.56 -6.60
CA VAL A 636 38.26 -20.60 -7.34
C VAL A 636 37.40 -19.43 -7.77
N ARG A 637 37.73 -18.23 -7.26
CA ARG A 637 37.09 -16.97 -7.65
C ARG A 637 38.01 -16.17 -8.57
N LEU A 638 37.50 -15.76 -9.74
CA LEU A 638 38.25 -14.99 -10.73
C LEU A 638 38.19 -13.48 -10.43
N GLY A 639 37.25 -13.04 -9.57
CA GLY A 639 37.12 -11.64 -9.16
C GLY A 639 36.73 -10.68 -10.28
N LEU A 640 36.14 -11.16 -11.38
CA LEU A 640 35.79 -10.33 -12.53
C LEU A 640 34.70 -9.29 -12.18
N ALA A 641 33.77 -9.65 -11.32
CA ALA A 641 32.76 -8.72 -10.82
C ALA A 641 33.38 -7.57 -10.00
N ALA A 642 34.48 -7.81 -9.29
CA ALA A 642 35.21 -6.77 -8.58
C ALA A 642 35.84 -5.73 -9.53
N ASN A 643 36.41 -6.18 -10.64
CA ASN A 643 36.95 -5.29 -11.67
C ASN A 643 35.86 -4.42 -12.31
N LEU A 644 34.69 -5.01 -12.58
CA LEU A 644 33.53 -4.27 -13.07
C LEU A 644 33.07 -3.22 -12.06
N ALA A 645 33.02 -3.57 -10.78
CA ALA A 645 32.61 -2.66 -9.70
C ALA A 645 33.59 -1.46 -9.60
N ILE A 646 34.90 -1.70 -9.69
CA ILE A 646 35.90 -0.64 -9.70
C ILE A 646 35.67 0.31 -10.88
N ALA A 647 35.41 -0.23 -12.07
CA ALA A 647 35.12 0.58 -13.27
C ALA A 647 33.82 1.38 -13.12
N ALA A 648 32.82 0.85 -12.38
CA ALA A 648 31.59 1.53 -12.06
C ALA A 648 31.69 2.50 -10.84
N GLY A 649 32.89 2.74 -10.30
CA GLY A 649 33.14 3.63 -9.17
C GLY A 649 32.60 3.11 -7.82
N THR A 650 32.46 1.79 -7.65
CA THR A 650 31.88 1.15 -6.47
C THR A 650 32.68 -0.09 -6.03
N ARG A 651 32.15 -0.82 -5.03
CA ARG A 651 32.71 -2.12 -4.61
C ARG A 651 31.70 -3.22 -4.87
N ALA A 652 32.21 -4.40 -5.25
CA ALA A 652 31.36 -5.57 -5.37
C ALA A 652 30.86 -6.05 -4.00
N VAL A 653 29.63 -6.54 -3.98
CA VAL A 653 28.94 -7.10 -2.80
C VAL A 653 28.53 -8.52 -3.15
N THR A 654 28.81 -9.51 -2.30
CA THR A 654 28.34 -10.88 -2.56
C THR A 654 26.84 -11.04 -2.28
N VAL A 655 26.19 -12.00 -2.93
CA VAL A 655 24.76 -12.31 -2.68
C VAL A 655 24.47 -12.53 -1.20
N GLU A 656 25.42 -13.15 -0.49
CA GLU A 656 25.30 -13.41 0.94
C GLU A 656 25.34 -12.14 1.80
N GLN A 657 26.08 -11.11 1.37
CA GLN A 657 26.18 -9.82 2.03
C GLN A 657 24.92 -8.94 1.83
N LEU A 658 24.05 -9.28 0.91
CA LEU A 658 22.75 -8.62 0.75
C LEU A 658 21.76 -8.99 1.86
N SER A 659 21.95 -10.10 2.57
CA SER A 659 21.09 -10.51 3.68
C SER A 659 21.41 -9.74 4.96
N ALA A 660 20.44 -8.93 5.43
CA ALA A 660 20.58 -8.15 6.67
C ALA A 660 20.75 -9.03 7.91
N GLN A 661 20.27 -10.25 7.90
CA GLN A 661 20.37 -11.17 9.04
C GLN A 661 21.80 -11.71 9.26
N ARG A 662 22.54 -11.98 8.19
CA ARG A 662 23.95 -12.41 8.28
C ARG A 662 24.87 -11.27 8.70
N VAL A 663 24.63 -10.04 8.21
CA VAL A 663 25.42 -8.86 8.62
C VAL A 663 25.22 -8.57 10.12
N ALA A 664 24.01 -8.69 10.66
CA ALA A 664 23.75 -8.52 12.09
C ALA A 664 24.40 -9.63 12.95
N GLY A 665 24.57 -10.83 12.40
CA GLY A 665 25.31 -11.93 13.02
C GLY A 665 26.82 -11.65 13.11
N VAL A 666 27.43 -11.18 12.03
CA VAL A 666 28.86 -10.83 11.96
C VAL A 666 29.19 -9.62 12.87
N VAL A 667 28.32 -8.61 12.91
CA VAL A 667 28.50 -7.44 13.80
C VAL A 667 28.34 -7.82 15.29
N ARG A 668 27.44 -8.77 15.61
CA ARG A 668 27.30 -9.29 16.98
C ARG A 668 28.50 -10.16 17.39
N ALA A 669 29.02 -10.98 16.49
CA ALA A 669 30.23 -11.78 16.73
C ALA A 669 31.48 -10.90 16.91
N ALA A 670 31.63 -9.83 16.09
CA ALA A 670 32.72 -8.87 16.20
C ALA A 670 32.63 -7.93 17.43
N ARG A 671 31.46 -7.83 18.09
CA ARG A 671 31.30 -7.11 19.36
C ARG A 671 31.47 -8.00 20.58
N ALA A 672 31.44 -9.33 20.40
CA ALA A 672 31.64 -10.33 21.45
C ALA A 672 33.07 -10.89 21.50
N ALA A 673 33.90 -10.59 20.50
CA ALA A 673 35.36 -10.78 20.48
C ALA A 673 36.06 -9.44 20.80
#